data_7821a8034e04969d6a94b6f715fedb56
#
_entry.id   7821a8034e04969d6a94b6f715fedb56
#
_cell.length_a   1.000
_cell.length_b   1.000
_cell.length_c   1.000
_cell.angle_alpha   90.00
_cell.angle_beta   90.00
_cell.angle_gamma   90.00
#
_symmetry.space_group_name_H-M   'P 1'
#
loop_
_entity.id
_entity.type
_entity.pdbx_description
1 polymer ?
#
loop_
_entity_poly.entity_id
_entity_poly.type
_entity_poly.pdbx_seq_one_letter_code
_entity_poly.pdbx_strand_id
1 'polypeptide(L)'
;MTEQGGLVLFANPPFFNREDSPMIITSWNSVNSESWTCASEEKQCSFLVYRLTSLPNFTHQRFSYLCEEVDQRVSMVSNRQLLMLRQLHALGKGWSCSLRLLKLERLELYLVFRYAGESKLTSEERAQADAKIQNALPGNEYSFSRVEPEQCPRQLFSAEWASQITEIFKKEEIYHGAAYPDNLKMAPQEFYVPYAWTATENTMEQICSALMQHQGKAVLDVTLIPTEYLNAEKDWMNVNISRLRESMNGETLRSPSTNKLLWQGEKLPILKTPVENCEKMNKQFETSRVFLSSIRVLSMGDSTALANAFLANSVRNEGTIKTSEQGQIFFTKESACYSNVDISSGICTPFWNKRPSDLPMRAQRLVHLASVEEISTFFRLPIPVKDNFPGFYLDTGLGEKVEKRSSRSVIQLGNYLDEQSPKPTPAVFDSQQLAKHGLIVGVPGSGKTTAMFNILYQLWNVPTEQKIPFIVLEPAKTEYRALKLLPALKDDLLVFTLGDESVSPFRFNPMEVLPGIKIENHISRLQACFVGAFNLFDPLPIFLEQAIRRTYLEKGWYDDSCGGEEGLETPTLTDLCRNAEYIVEHSGFDVKMKSDFKASLLERLNSLRRGSKGRMLDTPHTIPMDELMGRPVILELDSLNGDEKSLLMMFLLSYVYEYCKVARKSGSSLKHMLLVEEAHNLIPANKGSSDSRADPSEKTIELFVNMLAEMRALGQGILIADQLPTAIAPQAVKQTNVKILMRVTAKDDREEIGNTMDLNEEQMHQVVNFKTGHAYLYHEGEDHVRMLRMRNFKDEFHVEEPPDDKELYSLMHTYELSHPMLYHPYAECLGCCQTCDRRVRNQAESYVQRIVSDPTALPLVDPVIRKTVSFCGLALMGTVEEAKRLHERYKTVSDVFGRCVYVHLLHLANHQMKECKKHNKTCHCSDGDIDRYMKQFHEKGMIKNDPGENGTTGGSDGRPGKPG
;
A
#
# COMPACT_ATOMS: atom_id res chain seq x y z
N MET A 1 -57.89 12.01 -8.82
CA MET A 1 -57.12 11.27 -7.82
C MET A 1 -55.85 12.04 -7.62
N THR A 2 -55.94 12.92 -6.69
CA THR A 2 -54.88 13.91 -6.42
C THR A 2 -53.85 13.32 -5.50
N GLU A 3 -52.63 13.47 -5.91
CA GLU A 3 -51.40 13.21 -5.15
C GLU A 3 -51.35 14.10 -3.89
N GLN A 4 -52.06 13.74 -2.88
CA GLN A 4 -51.88 14.25 -1.54
C GLN A 4 -51.43 13.06 -0.67
N GLY A 5 -50.41 12.41 -1.14
CA GLY A 5 -49.79 11.36 -0.40
C GLY A 5 -48.63 11.90 0.40
N GLY A 6 -48.63 11.75 1.66
CA GLY A 6 -47.39 11.71 2.35
C GLY A 6 -47.24 12.51 3.63
N LEU A 7 -47.99 13.53 3.85
CA LEU A 7 -47.82 14.32 5.08
C LEU A 7 -48.77 13.95 6.24
N VAL A 8 -49.80 13.19 5.96
CA VAL A 8 -50.81 12.84 6.97
C VAL A 8 -50.26 11.88 8.06
N LEU A 9 -49.13 11.31 7.80
CA LEU A 9 -48.58 10.27 8.65
C LEU A 9 -47.92 10.74 9.93
N PHE A 10 -47.68 12.00 10.03
CA PHE A 10 -47.05 12.58 11.20
C PHE A 10 -48.00 13.54 11.93
N ALA A 11 -49.28 13.41 11.67
CA ALA A 11 -50.29 14.08 12.49
C ALA A 11 -50.10 13.65 13.95
N ASN A 12 -50.11 14.60 14.82
CA ASN A 12 -49.90 14.54 16.26
C ASN A 12 -50.24 13.22 16.87
N PRO A 13 -49.29 12.44 17.38
CA PRO A 13 -49.62 11.29 18.18
C PRO A 13 -50.36 11.76 19.40
N PRO A 14 -51.36 11.00 19.82
CA PRO A 14 -52.30 11.43 20.84
C PRO A 14 -51.69 11.60 22.25
N PHE A 15 -50.41 11.44 22.40
CA PHE A 15 -49.75 11.62 23.68
C PHE A 15 -49.01 12.90 23.90
N PHE A 16 -48.75 13.61 22.85
CA PHE A 16 -47.99 14.84 22.96
C PHE A 16 -48.94 16.03 22.87
N ASN A 17 -48.73 16.98 23.73
CA ASN A 17 -49.31 18.29 23.57
C ASN A 17 -48.88 18.87 22.23
N ARG A 18 -49.63 19.82 21.69
CA ARG A 18 -49.26 20.53 20.44
C ARG A 18 -47.83 21.14 20.49
N GLU A 19 -47.34 21.44 21.67
CA GLU A 19 -45.99 21.94 21.92
C GLU A 19 -44.90 20.89 21.70
N ASP A 20 -45.23 19.57 21.77
CA ASP A 20 -44.32 18.49 21.56
C ASP A 20 -44.43 17.87 20.15
N SER A 21 -45.15 18.56 19.25
CA SER A 21 -45.36 18.08 17.87
C SER A 21 -44.07 17.98 17.10
N PRO A 22 -43.89 16.95 16.27
CA PRO A 22 -42.67 16.74 15.51
C PRO A 22 -42.42 17.87 14.53
N MET A 23 -41.18 18.19 14.36
CA MET A 23 -40.74 19.09 13.33
C MET A 23 -40.23 18.34 12.12
N ILE A 24 -40.70 18.72 10.98
CA ILE A 24 -40.28 18.17 9.70
C ILE A 24 -39.44 19.23 8.99
N ILE A 25 -38.21 18.91 8.67
CA ILE A 25 -37.43 19.72 7.75
C ILE A 25 -37.91 19.36 6.34
N THR A 26 -38.46 20.32 5.67
CA THR A 26 -39.06 20.12 4.36
C THR A 26 -38.02 20.04 3.24
N SER A 27 -36.83 20.57 3.46
CA SER A 27 -35.77 20.53 2.45
C SER A 27 -34.38 20.74 3.07
N TRP A 28 -33.37 20.00 2.61
CA TRP A 28 -31.96 20.26 2.92
C TRP A 28 -31.50 21.66 2.48
N ASN A 29 -32.02 22.14 1.36
CA ASN A 29 -31.71 23.45 0.83
C ASN A 29 -32.21 24.60 1.69
N SER A 30 -33.09 24.35 2.64
CA SER A 30 -33.58 25.33 3.58
C SER A 30 -32.68 25.53 4.82
N VAL A 31 -31.62 24.70 4.93
CA VAL A 31 -30.65 24.87 6.01
C VAL A 31 -29.80 26.12 5.74
N ASN A 32 -29.82 27.05 6.67
CA ASN A 32 -29.01 28.25 6.58
C ASN A 32 -27.55 27.91 6.93
N SER A 33 -26.64 28.21 6.02
CA SER A 33 -25.22 27.92 6.15
C SER A 33 -24.55 28.67 7.33
N GLU A 34 -24.98 29.86 7.64
CA GLU A 34 -24.36 30.64 8.72
C GLU A 34 -24.79 30.21 10.12
N SER A 35 -26.04 29.80 10.26
CA SER A 35 -26.64 29.51 11.58
C SER A 35 -27.09 28.08 11.77
N TRP A 36 -26.92 27.22 10.77
CA TRP A 36 -27.44 25.87 10.81
C TRP A 36 -28.91 25.80 11.23
N THR A 37 -29.72 26.64 10.67
CA THR A 37 -31.15 26.69 10.93
C THR A 37 -31.92 26.27 9.69
N CYS A 38 -32.96 25.51 9.90
CA CYS A 38 -33.93 25.22 8.86
C CYS A 38 -35.33 25.62 9.29
N ALA A 39 -36.14 26.02 8.35
CA ALA A 39 -37.54 26.34 8.57
C ALA A 39 -38.40 25.12 8.26
N SER A 40 -39.32 24.79 9.12
CA SER A 40 -40.43 23.92 8.78
C SER A 40 -41.70 24.76 8.68
N GLU A 41 -42.80 24.17 8.25
CA GLU A 41 -44.07 24.90 8.14
C GLU A 41 -44.55 25.52 9.46
N GLU A 42 -44.13 24.96 10.61
CA GLU A 42 -44.56 25.38 11.92
C GLU A 42 -43.46 25.84 12.88
N LYS A 43 -42.22 25.34 12.73
CA LYS A 43 -41.11 25.57 13.68
C LYS A 43 -39.76 25.74 12.98
N GLN A 44 -38.77 26.27 13.70
CA GLN A 44 -37.41 26.45 13.21
C GLN A 44 -36.45 25.56 13.99
N CYS A 45 -35.57 24.84 13.28
CA CYS A 45 -34.51 24.02 13.85
C CYS A 45 -33.15 24.73 13.82
N SER A 46 -32.42 24.58 14.91
CA SER A 46 -31.01 24.91 14.99
C SER A 46 -30.17 23.68 15.22
N PHE A 47 -29.04 23.55 14.51
CA PHE A 47 -28.13 22.42 14.64
C PHE A 47 -26.77 22.83 15.19
N LEU A 48 -26.20 21.99 16.05
CA LEU A 48 -24.81 22.00 16.47
C LEU A 48 -24.26 20.60 16.20
N VAL A 49 -23.20 20.50 15.40
CA VAL A 49 -22.63 19.21 14.98
C VAL A 49 -21.17 19.14 15.40
N TYR A 50 -20.83 18.04 16.04
CA TYR A 50 -19.47 17.72 16.46
C TYR A 50 -19.03 16.42 15.81
N ARG A 51 -17.83 16.43 15.22
CA ARG A 51 -17.18 15.24 14.66
C ARG A 51 -16.13 14.75 15.64
N LEU A 52 -16.10 13.46 15.87
CA LEU A 52 -14.98 12.83 16.57
C LEU A 52 -13.77 12.85 15.65
N THR A 53 -12.70 13.54 16.06
CA THR A 53 -11.50 13.73 15.25
C THR A 53 -10.51 12.59 15.41
N SER A 54 -10.39 12.08 16.63
CA SER A 54 -9.52 10.96 16.93
C SER A 54 -10.10 10.08 18.02
N LEU A 55 -9.72 8.81 17.99
CA LEU A 55 -10.13 7.81 18.97
C LEU A 55 -8.96 7.49 19.91
N PRO A 56 -9.10 7.71 21.23
CA PRO A 56 -8.03 7.42 22.17
C PRO A 56 -7.76 5.93 22.27
N ASN A 57 -6.50 5.53 22.34
CA ASN A 57 -6.16 4.16 22.72
C ASN A 57 -6.01 4.07 24.24
N PHE A 58 -6.96 3.43 24.91
CA PHE A 58 -6.97 3.31 26.36
C PHE A 58 -5.95 2.32 26.93
N THR A 59 -5.16 1.64 26.11
CA THR A 59 -4.03 0.83 26.58
C THR A 59 -2.85 1.70 27.01
N HIS A 60 -2.77 2.93 26.52
CA HIS A 60 -1.62 3.82 26.76
C HIS A 60 -1.45 4.24 28.21
N GLN A 61 -0.20 4.43 28.64
CA GLN A 61 0.14 4.88 29.99
C GLN A 61 -0.48 6.25 30.34
N ARG A 62 -0.69 7.15 29.38
CA ARG A 62 -1.34 8.45 29.63
C ARG A 62 -2.72 8.32 30.26
N PHE A 63 -3.37 7.16 30.16
CA PHE A 63 -4.66 6.86 30.77
C PHE A 63 -4.56 6.11 32.11
N SER A 64 -3.36 5.93 32.68
CA SER A 64 -3.16 5.32 33.99
C SER A 64 -3.88 6.08 35.12
N TYR A 65 -4.17 7.37 34.93
CA TYR A 65 -5.00 8.16 35.86
C TYR A 65 -6.45 7.68 35.96
N LEU A 66 -6.94 6.91 34.99
CA LEU A 66 -8.24 6.26 35.08
C LEU A 66 -8.17 5.00 35.93
N CYS A 67 -7.25 4.11 35.59
CA CYS A 67 -6.90 2.90 36.33
C CYS A 67 -5.58 2.34 35.82
N GLU A 68 -4.77 1.71 36.69
CA GLU A 68 -3.55 1.05 36.26
C GLU A 68 -3.83 -0.17 35.36
N GLU A 69 -4.86 -0.94 35.68
CA GLU A 69 -5.29 -2.11 34.93
C GLU A 69 -6.14 -1.70 33.71
N VAL A 70 -5.71 -2.10 32.51
CA VAL A 70 -6.36 -1.75 31.25
C VAL A 70 -7.81 -2.23 31.20
N ASP A 71 -8.09 -3.43 31.69
CA ASP A 71 -9.45 -4.00 31.66
C ASP A 71 -10.43 -3.18 32.51
N GLN A 72 -9.98 -2.61 33.61
CA GLN A 72 -10.82 -1.74 34.45
C GLN A 72 -11.03 -0.36 33.83
N ARG A 73 -10.18 0.08 32.92
CA ARG A 73 -10.34 1.37 32.21
C ARG A 73 -11.64 1.41 31.39
N VAL A 74 -12.07 0.28 30.82
CA VAL A 74 -13.35 0.20 30.09
C VAL A 74 -14.52 0.60 30.97
N SER A 75 -14.59 0.04 32.17
CA SER A 75 -15.64 0.37 33.14
C SER A 75 -15.58 1.84 33.59
N MET A 76 -14.37 2.37 33.78
CA MET A 76 -14.18 3.77 34.17
C MET A 76 -14.62 4.74 33.06
N VAL A 77 -14.24 4.46 31.82
CA VAL A 77 -14.65 5.27 30.64
C VAL A 77 -16.17 5.15 30.43
N SER A 78 -16.72 3.96 30.58
CA SER A 78 -18.19 3.73 30.50
C SER A 78 -18.95 4.57 31.53
N ASN A 79 -18.45 4.63 32.75
CA ASN A 79 -19.04 5.47 33.81
C ASN A 79 -18.96 6.97 33.48
N ARG A 80 -17.86 7.44 32.84
CA ARG A 80 -17.76 8.83 32.36
C ARG A 80 -18.76 9.13 31.25
N GLN A 81 -18.95 8.20 30.32
CA GLN A 81 -19.98 8.34 29.29
C GLN A 81 -21.40 8.33 29.87
N LEU A 82 -21.64 7.58 30.94
CA LEU A 82 -22.90 7.66 31.69
C LEU A 82 -23.12 9.06 32.31
N LEU A 83 -22.07 9.68 32.85
CA LEU A 83 -22.14 11.05 33.35
C LEU A 83 -22.41 12.05 32.21
N MET A 84 -21.81 11.85 31.05
CA MET A 84 -22.10 12.65 29.85
C MET A 84 -23.61 12.59 29.54
N LEU A 85 -24.23 11.41 29.50
CA LEU A 85 -25.66 11.28 29.25
C LEU A 85 -26.51 12.03 30.27
N ARG A 86 -26.14 11.95 31.54
CA ARG A 86 -26.83 12.69 32.61
C ARG A 86 -26.73 14.21 32.41
N GLN A 87 -25.60 14.71 31.92
CA GLN A 87 -25.43 16.13 31.63
C GLN A 87 -26.19 16.54 30.37
N LEU A 88 -26.19 15.73 29.31
CA LEU A 88 -26.94 15.98 28.09
C LEU A 88 -28.46 16.00 28.32
N HIS A 89 -28.99 15.23 29.29
CA HIS A 89 -30.38 15.35 29.71
C HIS A 89 -30.73 16.77 30.23
N ALA A 90 -29.78 17.48 30.81
CA ALA A 90 -29.98 18.83 31.30
C ALA A 90 -30.11 19.91 30.20
N LEU A 91 -29.92 19.55 28.92
CA LEU A 91 -30.26 20.44 27.79
C LEU A 91 -31.75 20.75 27.79
N GLY A 92 -32.57 19.82 28.26
CA GLY A 92 -33.99 20.02 28.51
C GLY A 92 -34.88 19.91 27.27
N LYS A 93 -36.09 20.40 27.40
CA LYS A 93 -37.14 20.28 26.40
C LYS A 93 -36.77 21.01 25.09
N GLY A 94 -37.14 20.44 23.98
CA GLY A 94 -36.84 20.96 22.64
C GLY A 94 -35.50 20.51 22.05
N TRP A 95 -34.62 19.92 22.84
CA TRP A 95 -33.35 19.37 22.38
C TRP A 95 -33.45 17.90 22.04
N SER A 96 -32.72 17.50 20.98
CA SER A 96 -32.39 16.11 20.68
C SER A 96 -30.90 15.96 20.45
N CYS A 97 -30.37 14.81 20.83
CA CYS A 97 -28.96 14.45 20.61
C CYS A 97 -28.89 13.14 19.82
N SER A 98 -28.22 13.16 18.69
CA SER A 98 -28.03 11.95 17.87
C SER A 98 -26.56 11.57 17.80
N LEU A 99 -26.26 10.31 18.06
CA LEU A 99 -24.97 9.70 17.74
C LEU A 99 -25.11 9.04 16.38
N ARG A 100 -24.32 9.46 15.42
CA ARG A 100 -24.36 8.95 14.05
C ARG A 100 -23.02 8.39 13.64
N LEU A 101 -23.00 7.11 13.35
CA LEU A 101 -21.83 6.40 12.88
C LEU A 101 -22.00 6.15 11.38
N LEU A 102 -21.27 6.92 10.57
CA LEU A 102 -21.35 6.86 9.12
C LEU A 102 -20.26 5.96 8.56
N LYS A 103 -20.63 5.03 7.71
CA LYS A 103 -19.71 4.34 6.82
C LYS A 103 -19.78 4.95 5.43
N LEU A 104 -18.70 5.61 5.04
CA LEU A 104 -18.40 6.00 3.68
C LEU A 104 -17.27 5.07 3.15
N GLU A 105 -16.08 5.56 2.99
CA GLU A 105 -14.87 4.73 2.83
C GLU A 105 -14.33 4.25 4.18
N ARG A 106 -14.58 5.01 5.23
CA ARG A 106 -14.21 4.77 6.63
C ARG A 106 -15.39 5.02 7.53
N LEU A 107 -15.21 4.77 8.83
CA LEU A 107 -16.19 5.15 9.82
C LEU A 107 -15.91 6.59 10.29
N GLU A 108 -16.95 7.38 10.33
CA GLU A 108 -16.95 8.72 10.90
C GLU A 108 -18.05 8.80 11.94
N LEU A 109 -17.74 9.30 13.13
CA LEU A 109 -18.69 9.47 14.22
C LEU A 109 -19.02 10.94 14.39
N TYR A 110 -20.30 11.23 14.38
CA TYR A 110 -20.86 12.55 14.61
C TYR A 110 -21.83 12.56 15.79
N LEU A 111 -21.77 13.61 16.57
CA LEU A 111 -22.80 13.98 17.54
C LEU A 111 -23.58 15.17 16.97
N VAL A 112 -24.86 14.98 16.73
CA VAL A 112 -25.74 15.98 16.13
C VAL A 112 -26.74 16.42 17.19
N PHE A 113 -26.64 17.66 17.60
CA PHE A 113 -27.60 18.30 18.51
C PHE A 113 -28.54 19.16 17.70
N ARG A 114 -29.83 18.97 17.93
CA ARG A 114 -30.90 19.70 17.27
C ARG A 114 -31.78 20.35 18.33
N TYR A 115 -32.00 21.63 18.19
CA TYR A 115 -33.01 22.37 18.95
C TYR A 115 -34.23 22.65 18.08
N ALA A 116 -35.37 22.28 18.60
CA ALA A 116 -36.67 22.44 17.99
C ALA A 116 -37.55 23.37 18.90
N GLY A 117 -37.55 24.65 18.65
CA GLY A 117 -38.31 25.66 19.37
C GLY A 117 -39.25 26.47 18.49
N GLU A 118 -40.07 27.32 19.11
CA GLU A 118 -40.97 28.24 18.40
C GLU A 118 -40.19 29.34 17.66
N SER A 119 -38.96 29.65 18.11
CA SER A 119 -38.07 30.63 17.51
C SER A 119 -36.68 30.05 17.32
N LYS A 120 -35.89 30.67 16.44
CA LYS A 120 -34.45 30.38 16.31
C LYS A 120 -33.74 30.67 17.62
N LEU A 121 -32.73 29.89 17.93
CA LEU A 121 -31.77 30.27 18.96
C LEU A 121 -31.07 31.55 18.56
N THR A 122 -31.00 32.50 19.50
CA THR A 122 -30.17 33.67 19.36
C THR A 122 -28.70 33.29 19.38
N SER A 123 -27.81 34.15 18.93
CA SER A 123 -26.35 33.88 18.93
C SER A 123 -25.84 33.62 20.35
N GLU A 124 -26.40 34.27 21.35
CA GLU A 124 -26.04 34.09 22.75
C GLU A 124 -26.54 32.73 23.29
N GLU A 125 -27.80 32.40 23.08
CA GLU A 125 -28.35 31.10 23.47
C GLU A 125 -27.62 29.93 22.79
N ARG A 126 -27.24 30.11 21.53
CA ARG A 126 -26.44 29.13 20.80
C ARG A 126 -25.05 28.96 21.40
N ALA A 127 -24.37 30.04 21.77
CA ALA A 127 -23.07 30.01 22.43
C ALA A 127 -23.17 29.33 23.81
N GLN A 128 -24.24 29.60 24.57
CA GLN A 128 -24.49 29.00 25.87
C GLN A 128 -24.78 27.48 25.72
N ALA A 129 -25.54 27.09 24.71
CA ALA A 129 -25.82 25.69 24.41
C ALA A 129 -24.53 24.95 23.96
N ASP A 130 -23.73 25.56 23.09
CA ASP A 130 -22.42 25.06 22.68
C ASP A 130 -21.50 24.82 23.88
N ALA A 131 -21.37 25.79 24.79
CA ALA A 131 -20.59 25.65 26.00
C ALA A 131 -21.11 24.52 26.93
N LYS A 132 -22.44 24.36 27.06
CA LYS A 132 -23.03 23.28 27.86
C LYS A 132 -22.72 21.90 27.22
N ILE A 133 -22.81 21.80 25.91
CA ILE A 133 -22.50 20.56 25.18
C ILE A 133 -21.03 20.21 25.30
N GLN A 134 -20.13 21.18 25.07
CA GLN A 134 -18.69 20.94 25.20
C GLN A 134 -18.30 20.50 26.61
N ASN A 135 -18.89 21.11 27.63
CA ASN A 135 -18.65 20.70 29.02
C ASN A 135 -19.23 19.31 29.36
N ALA A 136 -20.24 18.87 28.65
CA ALA A 136 -20.82 17.54 28.84
C ALA A 136 -20.01 16.44 28.14
N LEU A 137 -19.30 16.76 27.02
CA LEU A 137 -18.49 15.79 26.30
C LEU A 137 -17.25 15.40 27.10
N PRO A 138 -16.78 14.14 27.02
CA PRO A 138 -15.59 13.67 27.71
C PRO A 138 -14.29 14.16 27.01
N GLY A 139 -14.06 15.49 27.05
CA GLY A 139 -12.99 16.16 26.32
C GLY A 139 -11.57 15.85 26.78
N ASN A 140 -11.41 15.22 27.96
CA ASN A 140 -10.10 14.75 28.42
C ASN A 140 -9.67 13.45 27.75
N GLU A 141 -10.63 12.67 27.25
CA GLU A 141 -10.40 11.36 26.62
C GLU A 141 -10.62 11.39 25.12
N TYR A 142 -11.61 12.16 24.64
CA TYR A 142 -12.02 12.19 23.23
C TYR A 142 -11.90 13.60 22.67
N SER A 143 -11.38 13.71 21.47
CA SER A 143 -11.28 15.00 20.77
C SER A 143 -12.43 15.16 19.78
N PHE A 144 -13.17 16.25 19.92
CA PHE A 144 -14.28 16.62 19.07
C PHE A 144 -14.00 17.95 18.38
N SER A 145 -14.26 18.04 17.09
CA SER A 145 -14.28 19.30 16.36
C SER A 145 -15.70 19.68 15.99
N ARG A 146 -16.02 20.96 16.13
CA ARG A 146 -17.26 21.50 15.58
C ARG A 146 -17.18 21.48 14.06
N VAL A 147 -18.24 20.99 13.41
CA VAL A 147 -18.31 20.88 11.96
C VAL A 147 -19.10 22.04 11.39
N GLU A 148 -18.50 22.74 10.43
CA GLU A 148 -19.18 23.79 9.69
C GLU A 148 -20.12 23.18 8.63
N PRO A 149 -21.17 23.89 8.21
CA PRO A 149 -22.19 23.38 7.28
C PRO A 149 -21.63 22.80 5.97
N GLU A 150 -20.62 23.47 5.41
CA GLU A 150 -20.00 23.10 4.15
C GLU A 150 -19.18 21.80 4.24
N GLN A 151 -18.77 21.42 5.44
CA GLN A 151 -17.95 20.23 5.71
C GLN A 151 -18.81 19.01 6.06
N CYS A 152 -20.12 19.20 6.18
CA CYS A 152 -21.01 18.15 6.66
C CYS A 152 -21.43 17.21 5.51
N PRO A 153 -21.24 15.90 5.63
CA PRO A 153 -21.71 14.95 4.64
C PRO A 153 -23.25 14.99 4.51
N ARG A 154 -23.77 15.00 3.29
CA ARG A 154 -25.22 14.99 3.05
C ARG A 154 -25.91 13.78 3.69
N GLN A 155 -25.22 12.65 3.75
CA GLN A 155 -25.68 11.41 4.37
C GLN A 155 -25.98 11.56 5.86
N LEU A 156 -25.43 12.57 6.49
CA LEU A 156 -25.66 12.84 7.89
C LEU A 156 -27.10 13.28 8.17
N PHE A 157 -27.79 13.87 7.18
CA PHE A 157 -29.12 14.44 7.34
C PHE A 157 -30.16 13.93 6.33
N SER A 158 -29.75 13.21 5.31
CA SER A 158 -30.64 12.71 4.26
C SER A 158 -30.65 11.18 4.24
N ALA A 159 -31.82 10.61 4.00
CA ALA A 159 -32.01 9.17 3.86
C ALA A 159 -32.23 8.75 2.39
N GLU A 160 -32.25 9.68 1.44
CA GLU A 160 -32.51 9.39 0.02
C GLU A 160 -31.58 8.36 -0.61
N TRP A 161 -30.36 8.30 -0.11
CA TRP A 161 -29.33 7.38 -0.55
C TRP A 161 -29.51 5.95 -0.06
N ALA A 162 -30.31 5.72 1.00
CA ALA A 162 -30.51 4.40 1.60
C ALA A 162 -31.55 3.59 0.83
N SER A 163 -31.24 2.33 0.53
CA SER A 163 -32.21 1.39 -0.04
C SER A 163 -33.08 0.72 1.00
N GLN A 164 -32.52 0.55 2.21
CA GLN A 164 -33.21 -0.05 3.34
C GLN A 164 -32.99 0.75 4.61
N ILE A 165 -34.01 0.78 5.47
CA ILE A 165 -33.96 1.30 6.84
C ILE A 165 -34.48 0.25 7.78
N THR A 166 -33.68 -0.09 8.79
CA THR A 166 -34.09 -0.97 9.87
C THR A 166 -34.21 -0.20 11.16
N GLU A 167 -35.35 -0.26 11.80
CA GLU A 167 -35.60 0.33 13.10
C GLU A 167 -35.50 -0.73 14.20
N ILE A 168 -34.90 -0.33 15.33
CA ILE A 168 -34.63 -1.20 16.47
C ILE A 168 -35.33 -0.60 17.68
N PHE A 169 -36.09 -1.41 18.40
CA PHE A 169 -36.81 -0.99 19.58
C PHE A 169 -36.90 -2.11 20.60
N LYS A 170 -37.41 -1.81 21.79
CA LYS A 170 -37.56 -2.77 22.87
C LYS A 170 -38.49 -3.87 22.47
N LYS A 171 -38.23 -5.09 22.96
CA LYS A 171 -39.13 -6.21 22.85
C LYS A 171 -40.43 -5.90 23.61
N GLU A 172 -41.54 -6.25 22.99
CA GLU A 172 -42.86 -6.15 23.57
C GLU A 172 -43.64 -7.44 23.34
N GLU A 173 -44.35 -7.88 24.32
CA GLU A 173 -45.18 -9.12 24.24
C GLU A 173 -46.54 -8.87 24.85
N ILE A 174 -47.54 -9.61 24.35
CA ILE A 174 -48.88 -9.63 24.92
C ILE A 174 -49.05 -10.98 25.60
N TYR A 175 -49.37 -10.93 26.85
CA TYR A 175 -49.73 -12.11 27.65
C TYR A 175 -51.20 -12.14 27.90
N HIS A 176 -51.76 -13.34 28.02
CA HIS A 176 -53.18 -13.56 28.28
C HIS A 176 -53.39 -14.10 29.69
N GLY A 177 -54.42 -13.59 30.35
CA GLY A 177 -54.92 -14.11 31.62
C GLY A 177 -55.59 -15.45 31.48
N ALA A 178 -56.08 -15.98 32.58
CA ALA A 178 -56.81 -17.21 32.57
C ALA A 178 -58.12 -17.08 31.75
N ALA A 179 -58.44 -18.12 31.01
CA ALA A 179 -59.71 -18.18 30.25
C ALA A 179 -60.95 -18.15 31.18
N TYR A 180 -61.89 -17.28 30.85
CA TYR A 180 -63.14 -17.26 31.53
C TYR A 180 -64.03 -18.41 31.05
N PRO A 181 -64.87 -18.94 31.89
CA PRO A 181 -65.88 -19.96 31.49
C PRO A 181 -66.85 -19.39 30.45
N ASP A 182 -67.37 -20.27 29.56
CA ASP A 182 -68.21 -19.86 28.43
C ASP A 182 -69.49 -19.11 28.86
N ASN A 183 -69.95 -19.40 30.02
CA ASN A 183 -71.14 -18.74 30.55
C ASN A 183 -70.98 -17.26 30.91
N LEU A 184 -69.78 -16.85 31.10
CA LEU A 184 -69.47 -15.42 31.38
C LEU A 184 -69.25 -14.58 30.11
N LYS A 185 -69.05 -15.20 28.94
CA LYS A 185 -68.89 -14.55 27.64
C LYS A 185 -67.84 -13.41 27.69
N MET A 186 -66.79 -13.61 28.48
CA MET A 186 -65.69 -12.65 28.63
C MET A 186 -64.42 -13.17 27.91
N ALA A 187 -63.76 -12.34 27.22
CA ALA A 187 -62.40 -12.64 26.67
C ALA A 187 -61.35 -12.62 27.78
N PRO A 188 -60.33 -13.46 27.74
CA PRO A 188 -59.17 -13.36 28.66
C PRO A 188 -58.62 -11.97 28.70
N GLN A 189 -58.16 -11.56 29.88
CA GLN A 189 -57.46 -10.28 29.98
C GLN A 189 -56.15 -10.30 29.16
N GLU A 190 -55.89 -9.24 28.46
CA GLU A 190 -54.61 -9.06 27.72
C GLU A 190 -53.71 -8.12 28.51
N PHE A 191 -52.42 -8.53 28.63
CA PHE A 191 -51.41 -7.77 29.35
C PHE A 191 -50.32 -7.43 28.38
N TYR A 192 -50.09 -6.14 28.18
CA TYR A 192 -48.98 -5.63 27.41
C TYR A 192 -47.72 -5.50 28.30
N VAL A 193 -46.62 -6.13 27.87
CA VAL A 193 -45.36 -6.20 28.61
C VAL A 193 -44.22 -5.72 27.74
N PRO A 194 -43.74 -4.52 27.97
CA PRO A 194 -42.48 -4.07 27.38
C PRO A 194 -41.29 -4.57 28.22
N TYR A 195 -40.16 -4.86 27.55
CA TYR A 195 -38.96 -5.37 28.18
C TYR A 195 -37.89 -4.27 28.24
N ALA A 196 -37.31 -4.07 29.42
CA ALA A 196 -36.18 -3.18 29.57
C ALA A 196 -34.95 -3.80 28.88
N TRP A 197 -34.11 -2.96 28.31
CA TRP A 197 -32.85 -3.44 27.83
C TRP A 197 -31.87 -3.76 28.95
N THR A 198 -31.14 -4.85 28.82
CA THR A 198 -30.09 -5.22 29.76
C THR A 198 -28.79 -4.53 29.43
N ALA A 199 -28.26 -3.78 30.38
CA ALA A 199 -26.96 -3.11 30.19
C ALA A 199 -25.86 -4.14 29.95
N THR A 200 -25.03 -3.91 28.90
CA THR A 200 -23.85 -4.69 28.59
C THR A 200 -22.63 -3.78 28.53
N GLU A 201 -21.52 -4.26 29.06
CA GLU A 201 -20.23 -3.62 28.77
C GLU A 201 -19.79 -4.04 27.35
N ASN A 202 -19.69 -3.06 26.46
CA ASN A 202 -19.18 -3.26 25.12
C ASN A 202 -18.27 -2.11 24.72
N THR A 203 -17.33 -2.37 23.83
CA THR A 203 -16.36 -1.38 23.33
C THR A 203 -16.78 -0.77 22.01
N MET A 204 -17.90 -1.15 21.43
CA MET A 204 -18.35 -0.84 20.07
C MET A 204 -17.49 -1.49 18.96
N GLU A 205 -16.45 -2.25 19.28
CA GLU A 205 -15.52 -2.85 18.33
C GLU A 205 -16.23 -3.73 17.29
N GLN A 206 -17.12 -4.61 17.75
CA GLN A 206 -17.84 -5.53 16.87
C GLN A 206 -18.86 -4.82 15.98
N ILE A 207 -19.51 -3.78 16.49
CA ILE A 207 -20.45 -2.95 15.70
C ILE A 207 -19.68 -2.21 14.60
N CYS A 208 -18.53 -1.62 14.94
CA CYS A 208 -17.67 -0.96 13.98
C CYS A 208 -17.10 -1.94 12.94
N SER A 209 -16.74 -3.16 13.36
CA SER A 209 -16.31 -4.23 12.46
C SER A 209 -17.41 -4.63 11.47
N ALA A 210 -18.63 -4.82 11.96
CA ALA A 210 -19.77 -5.16 11.11
C ALA A 210 -20.07 -4.06 10.09
N LEU A 211 -20.02 -2.80 10.51
CA LEU A 211 -20.17 -1.67 9.60
C LEU A 211 -19.06 -1.63 8.55
N MET A 212 -17.81 -1.91 8.91
CA MET A 212 -16.70 -1.94 7.97
C MET A 212 -16.81 -3.07 6.94
N GLN A 213 -17.33 -4.22 7.34
CA GLN A 213 -17.52 -5.36 6.45
C GLN A 213 -18.75 -5.21 5.53
N HIS A 214 -19.69 -4.35 5.87
CA HIS A 214 -20.87 -4.10 5.04
C HIS A 214 -20.47 -3.54 3.67
N GLN A 215 -21.06 -4.06 2.60
CA GLN A 215 -20.84 -3.53 1.24
C GLN A 215 -21.71 -2.30 1.00
N GLY A 216 -21.10 -1.17 0.76
CA GLY A 216 -21.78 0.09 0.49
C GLY A 216 -21.85 1.03 1.69
N LYS A 217 -22.59 2.13 1.51
CA LYS A 217 -22.76 3.16 2.55
C LYS A 217 -23.73 2.66 3.60
N ALA A 218 -23.43 2.95 4.86
CA ALA A 218 -24.34 2.63 5.97
C ALA A 218 -24.26 3.72 7.06
N VAL A 219 -25.34 3.92 7.78
CA VAL A 219 -25.41 4.81 8.94
C VAL A 219 -26.11 4.10 10.08
N LEU A 220 -25.49 4.08 11.24
CA LEU A 220 -26.14 3.79 12.49
C LEU A 220 -26.50 5.11 13.14
N ASP A 221 -27.79 5.36 13.34
CA ASP A 221 -28.35 6.56 13.99
C ASP A 221 -28.98 6.17 15.32
N VAL A 222 -28.48 6.74 16.40
CA VAL A 222 -29.07 6.60 17.73
C VAL A 222 -29.42 8.00 18.19
N THR A 223 -30.70 8.31 18.27
CA THR A 223 -31.20 9.62 18.65
C THR A 223 -31.91 9.57 20.00
N LEU A 224 -31.66 10.56 20.85
CA LEU A 224 -32.20 10.71 22.20
C LEU A 224 -32.90 12.06 22.34
N ILE A 225 -34.08 12.06 22.98
CA ILE A 225 -34.78 13.28 23.38
C ILE A 225 -34.96 13.27 24.90
N PRO A 226 -34.44 14.24 25.63
CA PRO A 226 -34.67 14.36 27.07
C PRO A 226 -36.17 14.46 27.36
N THR A 227 -36.67 13.63 28.27
CA THR A 227 -38.07 13.59 28.63
C THR A 227 -38.24 13.22 30.10
N GLU A 228 -39.50 13.19 30.56
CA GLU A 228 -39.87 12.75 31.88
C GLU A 228 -40.76 11.49 31.80
N TYR A 229 -40.70 10.67 32.83
CA TYR A 229 -41.62 9.58 33.04
C TYR A 229 -42.96 10.15 33.51
N LEU A 230 -43.98 10.16 32.65
CA LEU A 230 -45.24 10.84 32.91
C LEU A 230 -46.06 10.08 33.95
N ASN A 231 -46.78 10.84 34.82
CA ASN A 231 -47.66 10.26 35.83
C ASN A 231 -48.67 9.29 35.22
N ALA A 232 -49.22 9.61 34.04
CA ALA A 232 -50.16 8.76 33.37
C ALA A 232 -49.56 7.37 32.91
N GLU A 233 -48.28 7.36 32.59
CA GLU A 233 -47.54 6.13 32.22
C GLU A 233 -47.22 5.30 33.46
N LYS A 234 -46.82 5.97 34.54
CA LYS A 234 -46.58 5.36 35.83
C LYS A 234 -47.82 4.71 36.40
N ASP A 235 -48.94 5.42 36.38
CA ASP A 235 -50.24 4.90 36.86
C ASP A 235 -50.67 3.70 36.05
N TRP A 236 -50.52 3.78 34.72
CA TRP A 236 -50.83 2.63 33.84
C TRP A 236 -49.91 1.44 34.17
N MET A 237 -48.63 1.65 34.33
CA MET A 237 -47.67 0.58 34.63
C MET A 237 -47.99 -0.09 35.96
N ASN A 238 -48.32 0.66 36.98
CA ASN A 238 -48.69 0.17 38.32
C ASN A 238 -49.97 -0.67 38.24
N VAL A 239 -50.97 -0.23 37.46
CA VAL A 239 -52.21 -0.97 37.24
C VAL A 239 -51.92 -2.28 36.46
N ASN A 240 -51.10 -2.22 35.46
CA ASN A 240 -50.72 -3.40 34.67
C ASN A 240 -49.96 -4.45 35.50
N ILE A 241 -49.01 -4.00 36.33
CA ILE A 241 -48.29 -4.87 37.27
C ILE A 241 -49.29 -5.53 38.27
N SER A 242 -50.23 -4.75 38.85
CA SER A 242 -51.20 -5.27 39.80
C SER A 242 -52.04 -6.37 39.16
N ARG A 243 -52.55 -6.14 37.96
CA ARG A 243 -53.36 -7.10 37.20
C ARG A 243 -52.58 -8.35 36.82
N LEU A 244 -51.32 -8.18 36.36
CA LEU A 244 -50.46 -9.32 36.09
C LEU A 244 -50.23 -10.19 37.32
N ARG A 245 -50.02 -9.57 38.49
CA ARG A 245 -49.86 -10.29 39.76
C ARG A 245 -51.14 -11.03 40.17
N GLU A 246 -52.32 -10.40 39.98
CA GLU A 246 -53.60 -11.02 40.23
C GLU A 246 -53.78 -12.25 39.37
N SER A 247 -53.56 -12.14 38.06
CA SER A 247 -53.65 -13.27 37.14
C SER A 247 -52.60 -14.37 37.41
N MET A 248 -51.38 -13.98 37.79
CA MET A 248 -50.31 -14.91 38.17
C MET A 248 -50.73 -15.78 39.36
N ASN A 249 -51.42 -15.18 40.37
CA ASN A 249 -51.82 -15.85 41.57
C ASN A 249 -53.23 -16.53 41.50
N GLY A 250 -53.92 -16.40 40.39
CA GLY A 250 -55.29 -16.89 40.18
C GLY A 250 -56.29 -15.78 40.45
N GLU A 251 -56.67 -15.09 39.37
CA GLU A 251 -57.66 -14.02 39.39
C GLU A 251 -59.00 -14.47 39.94
N THR A 252 -59.69 -13.62 40.69
CA THR A 252 -60.98 -13.88 41.24
C THR A 252 -61.99 -12.88 40.73
N LEU A 253 -63.12 -13.36 40.19
CA LEU A 253 -64.27 -12.55 39.80
C LEU A 253 -65.37 -12.69 40.85
N ARG A 254 -65.78 -11.54 41.38
CA ARG A 254 -66.79 -11.45 42.39
C ARG A 254 -67.99 -10.64 41.86
N SER A 255 -69.20 -10.99 42.31
CA SER A 255 -70.39 -10.21 42.01
C SER A 255 -70.29 -8.82 42.65
N PRO A 256 -70.46 -7.72 41.90
CA PRO A 256 -70.39 -6.36 42.43
C PRO A 256 -71.43 -6.07 43.49
N SER A 257 -72.63 -6.77 43.42
CA SER A 257 -73.70 -6.52 44.30
C SER A 257 -73.75 -7.43 45.57
N THR A 258 -73.22 -8.65 45.47
CA THR A 258 -73.28 -9.65 46.55
C THR A 258 -71.90 -10.06 47.11
N ASN A 259 -70.81 -9.56 46.52
CA ASN A 259 -69.46 -9.97 46.81
C ASN A 259 -69.21 -11.49 46.75
N LYS A 260 -70.08 -12.24 46.10
CA LYS A 260 -69.97 -13.68 45.98
C LYS A 260 -69.00 -14.03 44.88
N LEU A 261 -68.17 -15.04 45.12
CA LEU A 261 -67.23 -15.54 44.13
C LEU A 261 -68.01 -16.10 42.95
N LEU A 262 -67.83 -15.56 41.77
CA LEU A 262 -68.41 -16.02 40.52
C LEU A 262 -67.44 -16.96 39.79
N TRP A 263 -66.20 -16.73 39.89
CA TRP A 263 -65.13 -17.51 39.22
C TRP A 263 -63.83 -17.29 39.89
N GLN A 264 -62.96 -18.30 39.81
CA GLN A 264 -61.55 -18.23 40.16
C GLN A 264 -60.74 -18.84 39.05
N GLY A 265 -59.80 -18.04 38.47
CA GLY A 265 -58.92 -18.46 37.44
C GLY A 265 -57.77 -19.35 37.93
N GLU A 266 -57.19 -20.09 37.03
CA GLU A 266 -56.00 -20.87 37.33
C GLU A 266 -54.83 -19.95 37.63
N LYS A 267 -53.85 -20.39 38.46
CA LYS A 267 -52.59 -19.69 38.66
C LYS A 267 -51.77 -19.81 37.39
N LEU A 268 -51.20 -18.69 36.93
CA LEU A 268 -50.40 -18.62 35.71
C LEU A 268 -48.93 -18.29 36.06
N PRO A 269 -48.13 -19.28 36.47
CA PRO A 269 -46.71 -19.04 36.84
C PRO A 269 -45.88 -18.43 35.72
N ILE A 270 -46.30 -18.61 34.47
CA ILE A 270 -45.67 -18.02 33.28
C ILE A 270 -45.65 -16.48 33.33
N LEU A 271 -46.55 -15.85 34.08
CA LEU A 271 -46.62 -14.40 34.24
C LEU A 271 -45.58 -13.85 35.25
N LYS A 272 -44.80 -14.70 35.92
CA LYS A 272 -43.78 -14.28 36.88
C LYS A 272 -42.72 -13.37 36.21
N THR A 273 -42.14 -13.81 35.11
CA THR A 273 -41.16 -13.03 34.37
C THR A 273 -41.71 -11.69 33.82
N PRO A 274 -42.89 -11.64 33.20
CA PRO A 274 -43.61 -10.40 32.89
C PRO A 274 -43.75 -9.42 34.04
N VAL A 275 -44.15 -9.89 35.20
CA VAL A 275 -44.30 -9.06 36.44
C VAL A 275 -42.92 -8.46 36.80
N GLU A 276 -41.91 -9.32 36.94
CA GLU A 276 -40.56 -8.90 37.31
C GLU A 276 -40.00 -7.85 36.36
N ASN A 277 -40.22 -8.03 35.03
CA ASN A 277 -39.76 -7.09 34.00
C ASN A 277 -40.46 -5.74 34.11
N CYS A 278 -41.79 -5.72 34.25
CA CYS A 278 -42.55 -4.49 34.42
C CYS A 278 -42.11 -3.75 35.70
N GLU A 279 -41.90 -4.46 36.80
CA GLU A 279 -41.45 -3.89 38.08
C GLU A 279 -40.06 -3.29 37.97
N LYS A 280 -39.13 -4.01 37.36
CA LYS A 280 -37.77 -3.55 37.08
C LYS A 280 -37.81 -2.27 36.28
N MET A 281 -38.54 -2.26 35.16
CA MET A 281 -38.64 -1.12 34.26
C MET A 281 -39.28 0.09 34.96
N ASN A 282 -40.40 -0.11 35.67
CA ASN A 282 -41.08 0.94 36.43
C ASN A 282 -40.12 1.59 37.47
N LYS A 283 -39.42 0.77 38.25
CA LYS A 283 -38.44 1.25 39.21
C LYS A 283 -37.30 2.01 38.55
N GLN A 284 -36.76 1.55 37.43
CA GLN A 284 -35.71 2.25 36.72
C GLN A 284 -36.19 3.63 36.25
N PHE A 285 -37.38 3.76 35.70
CA PHE A 285 -37.89 5.03 35.20
C PHE A 285 -38.21 6.02 36.33
N GLU A 286 -38.60 5.51 37.52
CA GLU A 286 -38.81 6.35 38.68
C GLU A 286 -37.52 6.88 39.31
N THR A 287 -36.44 6.15 39.23
CA THR A 287 -35.18 6.47 39.93
C THR A 287 -34.13 7.14 39.05
N SER A 288 -34.27 7.00 37.72
CA SER A 288 -33.31 7.52 36.74
C SER A 288 -33.92 8.60 35.87
N ARG A 289 -33.04 9.40 35.27
CA ARG A 289 -33.42 10.28 34.14
C ARG A 289 -33.75 9.45 32.93
N VAL A 290 -34.75 9.85 32.18
CA VAL A 290 -35.25 9.10 31.04
C VAL A 290 -35.20 9.91 29.76
N PHE A 291 -35.01 9.22 28.67
CA PHE A 291 -35.07 9.77 27.32
C PHE A 291 -36.06 8.97 26.49
N LEU A 292 -36.61 9.61 25.48
CA LEU A 292 -37.11 8.86 24.32
C LEU A 292 -35.92 8.52 23.42
N SER A 293 -35.84 7.28 22.97
CA SER A 293 -34.77 6.77 22.13
C SER A 293 -35.29 6.21 20.81
N SER A 294 -34.57 6.47 19.74
CA SER A 294 -34.77 5.81 18.45
C SER A 294 -33.43 5.32 17.95
N ILE A 295 -33.43 4.09 17.47
CA ILE A 295 -32.25 3.44 16.94
C ILE A 295 -32.57 2.98 15.52
N ARG A 296 -31.76 3.43 14.54
CA ARG A 296 -31.98 3.14 13.13
C ARG A 296 -30.69 2.78 12.44
N VAL A 297 -30.81 1.83 11.51
CA VAL A 297 -29.74 1.48 10.59
C VAL A 297 -30.21 1.77 9.18
N LEU A 298 -29.51 2.67 8.49
CA LEU A 298 -29.76 3.02 7.11
C LEU A 298 -28.64 2.44 6.26
N SER A 299 -28.95 1.78 5.15
CA SER A 299 -27.91 1.21 4.30
C SER A 299 -28.27 1.14 2.82
N MET A 300 -27.22 1.06 1.98
CA MET A 300 -27.31 0.67 0.58
C MET A 300 -27.16 -0.85 0.49
N GLY A 301 -28.10 -1.63 1.02
CA GLY A 301 -28.05 -3.07 1.08
C GLY A 301 -28.75 -3.60 2.32
N ASP A 302 -28.37 -4.79 2.80
CA ASP A 302 -29.01 -5.43 3.94
C ASP A 302 -28.70 -4.69 5.26
N SER A 303 -29.66 -3.91 5.73
CA SER A 303 -29.61 -3.24 7.03
C SER A 303 -29.94 -4.16 8.19
N THR A 304 -30.58 -5.30 7.93
CA THR A 304 -31.03 -6.25 8.95
C THR A 304 -29.86 -6.93 9.63
N ALA A 305 -28.84 -7.32 8.85
CA ALA A 305 -27.63 -7.91 9.38
C ALA A 305 -26.89 -6.96 10.34
N LEU A 306 -26.80 -5.67 9.99
CA LEU A 306 -26.20 -4.64 10.85
C LEU A 306 -27.03 -4.40 12.12
N ALA A 307 -28.36 -4.38 12.01
CA ALA A 307 -29.25 -4.23 13.15
C ALA A 307 -29.13 -5.42 14.14
N ASN A 308 -29.04 -6.64 13.62
CA ASN A 308 -28.81 -7.83 14.44
C ASN A 308 -27.43 -7.81 15.12
N ALA A 309 -26.38 -7.39 14.42
CA ALA A 309 -25.05 -7.19 15.01
C ALA A 309 -25.10 -6.16 16.14
N PHE A 310 -25.84 -5.06 15.96
CA PHE A 310 -26.04 -4.06 17.00
C PHE A 310 -26.76 -4.64 18.22
N LEU A 311 -27.90 -5.35 18.03
CA LEU A 311 -28.65 -5.97 19.11
C LEU A 311 -27.81 -6.97 19.91
N ALA A 312 -27.10 -7.86 19.21
CA ALA A 312 -26.28 -8.88 19.84
C ALA A 312 -25.20 -8.31 20.76
N ASN A 313 -24.64 -7.17 20.37
CA ASN A 313 -23.53 -6.55 21.09
C ASN A 313 -23.95 -5.52 22.12
N SER A 314 -25.06 -4.82 21.88
CA SER A 314 -25.49 -3.72 22.77
C SER A 314 -26.50 -4.15 23.81
N VAL A 315 -27.47 -5.03 23.49
CA VAL A 315 -28.62 -5.32 24.32
C VAL A 315 -28.98 -6.82 24.45
N ARG A 316 -28.06 -7.70 24.08
CA ARG A 316 -28.21 -9.16 24.19
C ARG A 316 -29.48 -9.72 23.53
N ASN A 317 -29.84 -9.21 22.35
CA ASN A 317 -31.01 -9.63 21.58
C ASN A 317 -32.40 -9.40 22.27
N GLU A 318 -32.47 -8.52 23.24
CA GLU A 318 -33.76 -8.15 23.88
C GLU A 318 -34.54 -7.07 23.08
N GLY A 319 -34.18 -6.87 21.81
CA GLY A 319 -34.84 -5.93 20.91
C GLY A 319 -35.63 -6.59 19.80
N THR A 320 -36.47 -5.81 19.19
CA THR A 320 -37.23 -6.18 17.98
C THR A 320 -36.74 -5.29 16.82
N ILE A 321 -36.65 -5.86 15.63
CA ILE A 321 -36.28 -5.12 14.43
C ILE A 321 -37.40 -5.11 13.40
N LYS A 322 -37.55 -4.00 12.70
CA LYS A 322 -38.41 -3.89 11.51
C LYS A 322 -37.65 -3.19 10.40
N THR A 323 -37.64 -3.80 9.23
CA THR A 323 -36.96 -3.29 8.04
C THR A 323 -37.99 -2.89 6.98
N SER A 324 -37.70 -1.78 6.30
CA SER A 324 -38.50 -1.30 5.17
C SER A 324 -37.60 -0.91 4.02
N GLU A 325 -38.04 -1.19 2.80
CA GLU A 325 -37.38 -0.74 1.59
C GLU A 325 -37.70 0.72 1.27
N GLN A 326 -36.86 1.35 0.43
CA GLN A 326 -36.97 2.76 0.12
C GLN A 326 -38.35 3.20 -0.36
N GLY A 327 -39.08 2.39 -1.14
CA GLY A 327 -40.41 2.69 -1.60
C GLY A 327 -41.51 2.63 -0.52
N GLN A 328 -41.21 2.09 0.66
CA GLN A 328 -42.08 1.99 1.82
C GLN A 328 -41.79 3.01 2.91
N ILE A 329 -40.69 3.77 2.71
CA ILE A 329 -40.28 4.81 3.64
C ILE A 329 -40.97 6.10 3.17
N PHE A 330 -41.90 6.57 3.94
CA PHE A 330 -42.64 7.78 3.62
C PHE A 330 -41.83 9.03 3.97
N PHE A 331 -40.86 9.33 3.16
CA PHE A 331 -40.25 10.65 3.11
C PHE A 331 -40.88 11.41 1.94
N THR A 332 -41.27 12.65 2.15
CA THR A 332 -41.54 13.53 1.03
C THR A 332 -40.24 13.80 0.28
N LYS A 333 -40.29 14.01 -1.04
CA LYS A 333 -39.09 14.36 -1.84
C LYS A 333 -38.35 15.58 -1.31
N GLU A 334 -39.02 16.41 -0.57
CA GLU A 334 -38.51 17.65 -0.01
C GLU A 334 -37.97 17.48 1.41
N SER A 335 -38.39 16.44 2.14
CA SER A 335 -38.03 16.21 3.53
C SER A 335 -37.23 14.93 3.73
N ALA A 336 -36.38 14.62 2.83
CA ALA A 336 -35.50 13.44 2.92
C ALA A 336 -34.47 13.51 4.03
N CYS A 337 -34.76 14.20 5.10
CA CYS A 337 -33.89 14.35 6.25
C CYS A 337 -34.38 13.50 7.42
N TYR A 338 -33.84 12.30 7.55
CA TYR A 338 -34.26 11.37 8.60
C TYR A 338 -34.03 11.89 10.02
N SER A 339 -33.19 12.89 10.23
CA SER A 339 -33.00 13.53 11.53
C SER A 339 -34.23 14.29 12.01
N ASN A 340 -35.18 14.54 11.14
CA ASN A 340 -36.42 15.17 11.49
C ASN A 340 -37.58 14.22 11.65
N VAL A 341 -37.42 13.01 11.35
CA VAL A 341 -38.35 12.00 11.80
C VAL A 341 -38.19 11.99 13.31
N ASP A 342 -38.97 12.82 13.91
CA ASP A 342 -38.87 13.08 15.31
C ASP A 342 -39.21 11.83 16.04
N ILE A 343 -38.40 11.49 16.99
CA ILE A 343 -38.67 10.40 17.85
C ILE A 343 -39.91 10.64 18.66
N SER A 344 -40.25 11.86 18.96
CA SER A 344 -41.50 12.15 19.63
C SER A 344 -42.70 11.72 18.82
N SER A 345 -42.56 11.83 17.52
CA SER A 345 -43.54 11.24 16.62
C SER A 345 -43.17 9.86 16.15
N GLY A 346 -42.00 9.50 16.52
CA GLY A 346 -41.44 8.40 15.96
C GLY A 346 -41.85 7.08 16.08
N ILE A 347 -42.35 7.06 16.93
CA ILE A 347 -43.16 6.16 16.78
C ILE A 347 -43.73 5.93 15.56
N CYS A 348 -43.75 6.80 15.14
CA CYS A 348 -44.21 7.07 14.14
C CYS A 348 -43.81 6.60 12.91
N THR A 349 -43.13 5.84 12.89
CA THR A 349 -42.73 5.26 11.69
C THR A 349 -43.87 4.47 11.10
N PRO A 350 -44.08 4.57 9.82
CA PRO A 350 -45.06 3.79 9.05
C PRO A 350 -44.85 2.29 9.20
N PHE A 351 -43.75 1.87 9.79
CA PHE A 351 -43.41 0.48 10.07
C PHE A 351 -44.24 -0.17 11.15
N TRP A 352 -44.94 0.58 11.92
CA TRP A 352 -45.67 0.15 13.09
C TRP A 352 -47.14 -0.18 12.83
N ASN A 353 -47.54 -0.34 11.59
CA ASN A 353 -48.88 -0.63 11.15
C ASN A 353 -49.50 -1.89 11.73
N LYS A 354 -48.81 -2.59 12.62
CA LYS A 354 -49.30 -3.84 13.26
C LYS A 354 -49.14 -3.82 14.78
N ARG A 355 -49.03 -2.67 15.40
CA ARG A 355 -49.32 -2.64 16.84
C ARG A 355 -50.73 -3.08 17.11
N PRO A 356 -50.96 -3.79 18.21
CA PRO A 356 -52.33 -4.07 18.63
C PRO A 356 -53.12 -2.79 18.68
N SER A 357 -54.23 -2.74 17.94
CA SER A 357 -55.09 -1.57 17.85
C SER A 357 -55.59 -1.09 19.20
N ASP A 358 -55.52 -1.98 20.20
CA ASP A 358 -56.06 -1.81 21.54
C ASP A 358 -55.01 -1.40 22.58
N LEU A 359 -53.74 -1.13 22.16
CA LEU A 359 -52.75 -0.68 23.12
C LEU A 359 -53.14 0.71 23.63
N PRO A 360 -53.30 0.86 24.96
CA PRO A 360 -53.69 2.12 25.53
C PRO A 360 -52.70 3.23 25.14
N MET A 361 -53.24 4.39 24.79
CA MET A 361 -52.42 5.55 24.44
C MET A 361 -51.27 5.79 25.42
N ARG A 362 -51.53 5.54 26.72
CA ARG A 362 -50.54 5.75 27.80
C ARG A 362 -49.37 4.78 27.81
N ALA A 363 -49.46 3.68 27.11
CA ALA A 363 -48.40 2.66 27.05
C ALA A 363 -47.55 2.72 25.77
N GLN A 364 -47.99 3.45 24.76
CA GLN A 364 -47.41 3.39 23.43
C GLN A 364 -45.96 3.90 23.35
N ARG A 365 -45.55 4.88 24.17
CA ARG A 365 -44.18 5.37 24.16
C ARG A 365 -43.19 4.57 25.04
N LEU A 366 -43.67 3.63 25.83
CA LEU A 366 -42.86 2.86 26.77
C LEU A 366 -41.74 2.06 26.08
N VAL A 367 -41.95 1.62 24.84
CA VAL A 367 -40.93 0.90 24.07
C VAL A 367 -39.76 1.83 23.61
N HIS A 368 -40.00 3.11 23.58
CA HIS A 368 -38.98 4.11 23.23
C HIS A 368 -38.42 4.81 24.48
N LEU A 369 -39.12 4.72 25.61
CA LEU A 369 -38.64 5.29 26.85
C LEU A 369 -37.50 4.43 27.41
N ALA A 370 -36.34 5.05 27.64
CA ALA A 370 -35.20 4.36 28.17
C ALA A 370 -34.52 5.18 29.30
N SER A 371 -34.09 4.50 30.34
CA SER A 371 -33.30 5.11 31.42
C SER A 371 -31.88 5.41 30.95
N VAL A 372 -31.18 6.31 31.62
CA VAL A 372 -29.78 6.64 31.31
C VAL A 372 -28.90 5.39 31.37
N GLU A 373 -29.18 4.47 32.27
CA GLU A 373 -28.47 3.22 32.43
C GLU A 373 -28.69 2.30 31.21
N GLU A 374 -29.89 2.20 30.69
CA GLU A 374 -30.17 1.46 29.44
C GLU A 374 -29.49 2.12 28.26
N ILE A 375 -29.57 3.45 28.13
CA ILE A 375 -29.00 4.23 27.02
C ILE A 375 -27.49 4.09 26.97
N SER A 376 -26.82 4.01 28.11
CA SER A 376 -25.36 3.85 28.18
C SER A 376 -24.84 2.61 27.47
N THR A 377 -25.70 1.64 27.12
CA THR A 377 -25.31 0.44 26.40
C THR A 377 -25.26 0.63 24.90
N PHE A 378 -26.00 1.55 24.32
CA PHE A 378 -26.17 1.72 22.89
C PHE A 378 -25.87 3.14 22.40
N PHE A 379 -25.99 4.18 23.21
CA PHE A 379 -25.47 5.51 22.91
C PHE A 379 -24.08 5.64 23.56
N ARG A 380 -23.08 5.12 22.88
CA ARG A 380 -21.73 4.97 23.42
C ARG A 380 -20.67 5.39 22.40
N LEU A 381 -19.65 6.09 22.89
CA LEU A 381 -18.45 6.35 22.11
C LEU A 381 -17.56 5.09 22.10
N PRO A 382 -16.90 4.77 20.98
CA PRO A 382 -15.99 3.63 20.90
C PRO A 382 -14.90 3.68 21.99
N ILE A 383 -14.58 2.53 22.60
CA ILE A 383 -13.57 2.40 23.66
C ILE A 383 -12.48 1.42 23.18
N PRO A 384 -11.43 1.89 22.49
CA PRO A 384 -10.32 1.04 22.08
C PRO A 384 -9.49 0.59 23.28
N VAL A 385 -9.33 -0.73 23.39
CA VAL A 385 -8.48 -1.40 24.39
C VAL A 385 -7.48 -2.33 23.73
N LYS A 386 -7.24 -2.16 22.45
CA LYS A 386 -6.28 -2.87 21.61
C LYS A 386 -5.68 -1.87 20.61
N ASP A 387 -4.52 -2.21 20.09
CA ASP A 387 -3.80 -1.36 19.12
C ASP A 387 -4.44 -1.26 17.73
N ASN A 388 -5.52 -1.99 17.50
CA ASN A 388 -6.30 -1.90 16.27
C ASN A 388 -7.79 -1.79 16.59
N PHE A 389 -8.45 -0.76 16.04
CA PHE A 389 -9.89 -0.56 16.19
C PHE A 389 -10.56 -0.39 14.82
N PRO A 390 -11.57 -1.22 14.48
CA PRO A 390 -12.14 -1.22 13.14
C PRO A 390 -12.71 0.14 12.72
N GLY A 391 -12.25 0.64 11.59
CA GLY A 391 -12.79 1.83 10.94
C GLY A 391 -12.30 3.17 11.48
N PHE A 392 -11.57 3.21 12.60
CA PHE A 392 -11.03 4.42 13.20
C PHE A 392 -9.52 4.40 13.33
N TYR A 393 -8.93 5.58 13.31
CA TYR A 393 -7.54 5.76 13.73
C TYR A 393 -7.49 5.99 15.23
N LEU A 394 -6.50 5.37 15.85
CA LEU A 394 -6.22 5.61 17.24
C LEU A 394 -5.31 6.83 17.39
N ASP A 395 -5.60 7.63 18.41
CA ASP A 395 -4.82 8.81 18.74
C ASP A 395 -3.42 8.41 19.22
N THR A 396 -2.40 8.93 18.56
CA THR A 396 -1.00 8.68 18.85
C THR A 396 -0.38 9.68 19.83
N GLY A 397 -1.12 10.72 20.20
CA GLY A 397 -0.82 11.58 21.32
C GLY A 397 0.33 12.58 21.21
N LEU A 398 0.71 13.04 20.03
CA LEU A 398 1.69 14.13 19.88
C LEU A 398 1.48 14.94 18.59
N GLY A 399 1.30 16.23 18.69
CA GLY A 399 1.27 17.14 17.56
C GLY A 399 1.45 18.61 17.95
N GLU A 400 2.60 19.19 17.66
CA GLU A 400 2.83 20.62 17.65
C GLU A 400 3.04 21.18 16.24
N LYS A 401 2.72 22.46 16.05
CA LYS A 401 2.69 23.15 14.75
C LYS A 401 4.09 23.46 14.23
N VAL A 402 4.35 23.20 12.97
CA VAL A 402 5.57 23.60 12.28
C VAL A 402 5.31 24.76 11.31
N GLU A 403 6.17 25.77 11.40
CA GLU A 403 6.17 26.92 10.49
C GLU A 403 6.75 26.59 9.10
N LYS A 404 6.20 27.23 8.08
CA LYS A 404 6.59 27.06 6.67
C LYS A 404 8.00 27.58 6.39
N ARG A 405 8.87 26.73 5.88
CA ARG A 405 10.08 27.10 5.14
C ARG A 405 9.85 26.92 3.64
N SER A 406 10.10 27.98 2.88
CA SER A 406 10.05 27.95 1.42
C SER A 406 11.37 27.49 0.85
N SER A 407 11.46 26.23 0.35
CA SER A 407 12.57 25.79 -0.49
C SER A 407 12.08 25.49 -1.91
N ARG A 408 12.96 25.63 -2.89
CA ARG A 408 12.62 25.55 -4.32
C ARG A 408 12.36 24.12 -4.82
N SER A 409 12.61 23.11 -4.01
CA SER A 409 12.64 21.70 -4.43
C SER A 409 12.04 20.82 -3.33
N VAL A 410 10.71 20.82 -3.22
CA VAL A 410 9.99 20.14 -2.15
C VAL A 410 9.32 18.86 -2.68
N ILE A 411 9.50 17.73 -1.99
CA ILE A 411 8.80 16.49 -2.25
C ILE A 411 7.59 16.41 -1.30
N GLN A 412 6.39 16.28 -1.87
CA GLN A 412 5.16 16.07 -1.14
C GLN A 412 4.81 14.59 -1.11
N LEU A 413 4.85 13.98 0.08
CA LEU A 413 4.49 12.57 0.25
C LEU A 413 2.98 12.34 0.40
N GLY A 414 2.29 13.30 1.01
CA GLY A 414 0.87 13.21 1.31
C GLY A 414 0.45 14.31 2.27
N ASN A 415 -0.37 13.96 3.25
CA ASN A 415 -0.81 14.90 4.28
C ASN A 415 -0.56 14.31 5.67
N TYR A 416 -0.11 15.14 6.58
CA TYR A 416 -0.03 14.77 7.99
C TYR A 416 -1.43 14.49 8.53
N LEU A 417 -1.52 13.49 9.37
CA LEU A 417 -2.71 13.17 10.13
C LEU A 417 -2.69 14.02 11.41
N ASP A 418 -2.99 15.31 11.24
CA ASP A 418 -3.01 16.27 12.33
C ASP A 418 -4.45 16.44 12.84
N GLU A 419 -4.66 16.08 14.09
CA GLU A 419 -5.98 16.07 14.73
C GLU A 419 -6.55 17.47 14.97
N GLN A 420 -5.71 18.49 14.92
CA GLN A 420 -6.10 19.86 15.31
C GLN A 420 -6.35 20.80 14.13
N SER A 421 -6.02 20.38 12.89
CA SER A 421 -6.16 21.24 11.72
C SER A 421 -7.38 20.89 10.89
N PRO A 422 -8.33 21.79 10.66
CA PRO A 422 -9.48 21.57 9.78
C PRO A 422 -9.07 21.47 8.31
N LYS A 423 -7.83 21.77 7.96
CA LYS A 423 -7.27 21.62 6.60
C LYS A 423 -6.13 20.61 6.64
N PRO A 424 -6.07 19.69 5.64
CA PRO A 424 -4.98 18.75 5.55
C PRO A 424 -3.64 19.49 5.43
N THR A 425 -2.73 19.24 6.37
CA THR A 425 -1.37 19.83 6.36
C THR A 425 -0.50 18.97 5.45
N PRO A 426 0.09 19.50 4.36
CA PRO A 426 0.94 18.73 3.48
C PRO A 426 2.17 18.18 4.21
N ALA A 427 2.43 16.89 4.06
CA ALA A 427 3.65 16.24 4.52
C ALA A 427 4.72 16.41 3.44
N VAL A 428 5.66 17.31 3.68
CA VAL A 428 6.67 17.72 2.72
C VAL A 428 8.06 17.71 3.35
N PHE A 429 9.08 17.42 2.53
CA PHE A 429 10.47 17.60 2.90
C PHE A 429 11.30 18.12 1.71
N ASP A 430 12.44 18.72 1.98
CA ASP A 430 13.35 19.21 0.93
C ASP A 430 14.02 18.03 0.23
N SER A 431 13.92 17.96 -1.11
CA SER A 431 14.58 16.92 -1.92
C SER A 431 16.09 16.84 -1.67
N GLN A 432 16.73 17.95 -1.31
CA GLN A 432 18.14 17.98 -0.98
C GLN A 432 18.53 17.12 0.23
N GLN A 433 17.58 16.81 1.11
CA GLN A 433 17.83 15.91 2.23
C GLN A 433 18.10 14.46 1.78
N LEU A 434 17.61 14.07 0.59
CA LEU A 434 17.91 12.78 0.00
C LEU A 434 19.38 12.62 -0.43
N ALA A 435 20.15 13.72 -0.55
CA ALA A 435 21.60 13.62 -0.70
C ALA A 435 22.28 12.92 0.47
N LYS A 436 21.64 12.95 1.65
CA LYS A 436 22.06 12.26 2.87
C LYS A 436 21.41 10.87 3.03
N HIS A 437 20.96 10.28 1.94
CA HIS A 437 20.30 8.99 1.80
C HIS A 437 18.91 8.90 2.47
N GLY A 438 18.11 7.96 2.00
CA GLY A 438 16.76 7.68 2.52
C GLY A 438 16.53 6.20 2.73
N LEU A 439 15.56 5.88 3.60
CA LEU A 439 15.13 4.52 3.90
C LEU A 439 13.59 4.44 3.92
N ILE A 440 13.04 3.48 3.22
CA ILE A 440 11.61 3.15 3.24
C ILE A 440 11.45 1.71 3.71
N VAL A 441 10.75 1.53 4.82
CA VAL A 441 10.53 0.20 5.41
C VAL A 441 9.04 -0.09 5.53
N GLY A 442 8.67 -1.33 5.25
CA GLY A 442 7.29 -1.81 5.47
C GLY A 442 7.03 -3.17 4.84
N VAL A 443 6.03 -3.88 5.35
CA VAL A 443 5.62 -5.19 4.81
C VAL A 443 5.06 -5.08 3.38
N PRO A 444 4.94 -6.19 2.63
CA PRO A 444 4.25 -6.21 1.35
C PRO A 444 2.83 -5.62 1.46
N GLY A 445 2.43 -4.82 0.47
CA GLY A 445 1.11 -4.18 0.46
C GLY A 445 0.94 -2.98 1.40
N SER A 446 2.00 -2.51 2.07
CA SER A 446 1.96 -1.29 2.91
C SER A 446 1.92 0.01 2.09
N GLY A 447 2.31 -0.03 0.81
CA GLY A 447 2.34 1.13 -0.10
C GLY A 447 3.76 1.61 -0.47
N LYS A 448 4.82 0.85 -0.19
CA LYS A 448 6.22 1.21 -0.51
C LYS A 448 6.40 1.64 -1.97
N THR A 449 6.02 0.78 -2.92
CA THR A 449 6.18 1.07 -4.36
C THR A 449 5.43 2.35 -4.77
N THR A 450 4.24 2.58 -4.23
CA THR A 450 3.47 3.82 -4.47
C THR A 450 4.20 5.07 -3.95
N ALA A 451 4.83 4.96 -2.78
CA ALA A 451 5.65 6.03 -2.20
C ALA A 451 6.89 6.33 -3.07
N MET A 452 7.56 5.27 -3.52
CA MET A 452 8.73 5.39 -4.40
C MET A 452 8.38 6.00 -5.75
N PHE A 453 7.28 5.59 -6.37
CA PHE A 453 6.75 6.22 -7.59
C PHE A 453 6.53 7.72 -7.41
N ASN A 454 5.90 8.10 -6.30
CA ASN A 454 5.66 9.49 -5.98
C ASN A 454 6.97 10.31 -5.84
N ILE A 455 7.96 9.77 -5.15
CA ILE A 455 9.27 10.43 -4.98
C ILE A 455 9.98 10.56 -6.33
N LEU A 456 10.13 9.45 -7.07
CA LEU A 456 10.84 9.43 -8.36
C LEU A 456 10.20 10.36 -9.39
N TYR A 457 8.85 10.35 -9.46
CA TYR A 457 8.13 11.24 -10.35
C TYR A 457 8.37 12.71 -10.02
N GLN A 458 8.34 13.08 -8.75
CA GLN A 458 8.58 14.47 -8.33
C GLN A 458 10.02 14.92 -8.50
N LEU A 459 11.00 14.00 -8.48
CA LEU A 459 12.39 14.32 -8.81
C LEU A 459 12.57 14.66 -10.30
N TRP A 460 11.74 14.12 -11.18
CA TRP A 460 11.83 14.32 -12.62
C TRP A 460 10.83 15.31 -13.19
N ASN A 461 9.60 15.34 -12.67
CA ASN A 461 8.53 16.24 -13.14
C ASN A 461 8.68 17.66 -12.57
N VAL A 462 9.80 18.27 -12.81
CA VAL A 462 10.18 19.62 -12.43
C VAL A 462 10.82 20.33 -13.64
N PRO A 463 11.01 21.67 -13.62
CA PRO A 463 11.73 22.36 -14.67
C PRO A 463 13.10 21.74 -14.96
N THR A 464 13.53 21.74 -16.21
CA THR A 464 14.71 21.00 -16.69
C THR A 464 15.98 21.25 -15.85
N GLU A 465 16.19 22.47 -15.38
CA GLU A 465 17.34 22.83 -14.54
C GLU A 465 17.33 22.23 -13.13
N GLN A 466 16.18 21.70 -12.71
CA GLN A 466 15.96 21.12 -11.39
C GLN A 466 15.73 19.60 -11.44
N LYS A 467 15.71 19.01 -12.63
CA LYS A 467 15.53 17.56 -12.79
C LYS A 467 16.67 16.81 -12.11
N ILE A 468 16.31 15.82 -11.30
CA ILE A 468 17.26 14.90 -10.68
C ILE A 468 17.09 13.53 -11.35
N PRO A 469 18.07 13.08 -12.13
CA PRO A 469 18.07 11.76 -12.72
C PRO A 469 18.15 10.67 -11.64
N PHE A 470 17.67 9.46 -12.00
CA PHE A 470 17.68 8.35 -11.05
C PHE A 470 17.89 7.00 -11.72
N ILE A 471 18.47 6.08 -10.97
CA ILE A 471 18.54 4.65 -11.32
C ILE A 471 17.75 3.86 -10.27
N VAL A 472 16.91 2.95 -10.72
CA VAL A 472 16.20 1.98 -9.88
C VAL A 472 16.78 0.60 -10.09
N LEU A 473 17.19 -0.06 -9.01
CA LEU A 473 17.56 -1.47 -8.99
C LEU A 473 16.34 -2.26 -8.47
N GLU A 474 15.66 -2.99 -9.36
CA GLU A 474 14.43 -3.73 -9.08
C GLU A 474 14.70 -5.25 -9.14
N PRO A 475 14.97 -5.92 -7.99
CA PRO A 475 15.41 -7.31 -8.01
C PRO A 475 14.29 -8.35 -8.09
N ALA A 476 13.03 -7.99 -7.82
CA ALA A 476 12.00 -9.00 -7.58
C ALA A 476 10.69 -8.84 -8.37
N LYS A 477 10.50 -7.72 -9.05
CA LYS A 477 9.25 -7.40 -9.75
C LYS A 477 9.53 -6.55 -10.97
N THR A 478 8.50 -6.23 -11.74
CA THR A 478 8.59 -5.36 -12.92
C THR A 478 7.56 -4.22 -12.84
N GLU A 479 7.29 -3.74 -11.60
CA GLU A 479 6.26 -2.73 -11.35
C GLU A 479 6.67 -1.34 -11.87
N TYR A 480 7.97 -1.01 -11.83
CA TYR A 480 8.45 0.33 -12.22
C TYR A 480 8.32 0.63 -13.71
N ARG A 481 8.13 -0.39 -14.56
CA ARG A 481 7.80 -0.19 -15.99
C ARG A 481 6.60 0.74 -16.19
N ALA A 482 5.63 0.74 -15.27
CA ALA A 482 4.46 1.59 -15.31
C ALA A 482 4.81 3.09 -15.38
N LEU A 483 5.94 3.50 -14.84
CA LEU A 483 6.43 4.88 -14.93
C LEU A 483 6.72 5.31 -16.38
N LYS A 484 7.05 4.37 -17.27
CA LYS A 484 7.29 4.62 -18.70
C LYS A 484 6.04 5.12 -19.45
N LEU A 485 4.85 4.85 -18.91
CA LEU A 485 3.58 5.28 -19.48
C LEU A 485 3.19 6.71 -19.06
N LEU A 486 3.87 7.27 -18.06
CA LEU A 486 3.59 8.63 -17.60
C LEU A 486 4.16 9.69 -18.56
N PRO A 487 3.39 10.73 -18.93
CA PRO A 487 3.82 11.73 -19.91
C PRO A 487 5.17 12.39 -19.61
N ALA A 488 5.48 12.63 -18.32
CA ALA A 488 6.75 13.27 -17.93
C ALA A 488 7.98 12.35 -18.06
N LEU A 489 7.78 11.03 -18.13
CA LEU A 489 8.85 10.04 -18.14
C LEU A 489 8.91 9.23 -19.45
N LYS A 490 7.85 9.26 -20.24
CA LYS A 490 7.65 8.41 -21.42
C LYS A 490 8.85 8.42 -22.38
N ASP A 491 9.40 9.59 -22.68
CA ASP A 491 10.47 9.73 -23.66
C ASP A 491 11.87 9.63 -23.01
N ASP A 492 11.99 9.96 -21.75
CA ASP A 492 13.28 10.07 -21.05
C ASP A 492 13.68 8.78 -20.30
N LEU A 493 12.71 8.01 -19.80
CA LEU A 493 12.95 6.82 -18.99
C LEU A 493 13.48 5.66 -19.83
N LEU A 494 14.60 5.08 -19.41
CA LEU A 494 15.10 3.81 -19.94
C LEU A 494 14.75 2.66 -19.00
N VAL A 495 14.36 1.53 -19.56
CA VAL A 495 14.06 0.28 -18.82
C VAL A 495 14.88 -0.84 -19.43
N PHE A 496 15.73 -1.49 -18.62
CA PHE A 496 16.56 -2.61 -19.06
C PHE A 496 16.25 -3.88 -18.28
N THR A 497 16.21 -5.01 -18.97
CA THR A 497 15.99 -6.35 -18.39
C THR A 497 17.34 -7.08 -18.28
N LEU A 498 17.91 -7.12 -17.08
CA LEU A 498 19.22 -7.70 -16.83
C LEU A 498 19.13 -9.22 -16.80
N GLY A 499 19.93 -9.85 -17.63
CA GLY A 499 19.91 -11.31 -17.80
C GLY A 499 18.86 -11.83 -18.79
N ASP A 500 18.02 -10.96 -19.36
CA ASP A 500 17.08 -11.32 -20.41
C ASP A 500 17.36 -10.54 -21.72
N GLU A 501 17.79 -11.28 -22.74
CA GLU A 501 18.04 -10.72 -24.07
C GLU A 501 16.78 -10.55 -24.92
N SER A 502 15.64 -11.04 -24.49
CA SER A 502 14.42 -11.07 -25.31
C SER A 502 13.59 -9.79 -25.23
N VAL A 503 13.78 -8.97 -24.18
CA VAL A 503 12.93 -7.80 -23.91
C VAL A 503 13.71 -6.49 -24.14
N SER A 504 14.54 -6.08 -23.20
CA SER A 504 15.33 -4.84 -23.28
C SER A 504 16.73 -5.07 -22.70
N PRO A 505 17.67 -5.58 -23.53
CA PRO A 505 18.96 -6.04 -23.04
C PRO A 505 19.85 -4.92 -22.50
N PHE A 506 20.53 -5.24 -21.42
CA PHE A 506 21.56 -4.39 -20.82
C PHE A 506 22.95 -4.80 -21.29
N ARG A 507 23.88 -3.87 -21.38
CA ARG A 507 25.28 -4.11 -21.70
C ARG A 507 26.17 -3.46 -20.65
N PHE A 508 26.92 -4.30 -19.95
CA PHE A 508 27.76 -3.86 -18.85
C PHE A 508 28.99 -4.75 -18.74
N ASN A 509 30.16 -4.20 -18.98
CA ASN A 509 31.41 -4.91 -18.78
C ASN A 509 32.01 -4.52 -17.40
N PRO A 510 32.01 -5.40 -16.40
CA PRO A 510 32.55 -5.07 -15.08
C PRO A 510 34.06 -4.86 -15.10
N MET A 511 34.75 -5.23 -16.18
CA MET A 511 36.18 -5.04 -16.37
C MET A 511 36.54 -3.67 -17.01
N GLU A 512 35.56 -2.87 -17.42
CA GLU A 512 35.78 -1.56 -17.99
C GLU A 512 36.20 -0.56 -16.91
N VAL A 513 37.31 0.16 -17.11
CA VAL A 513 37.81 1.18 -16.20
C VAL A 513 37.39 2.55 -16.71
N LEU A 514 36.62 3.29 -15.92
CA LEU A 514 36.16 4.63 -16.30
C LEU A 514 37.32 5.61 -16.47
N PRO A 515 37.21 6.56 -17.44
CA PRO A 515 38.24 7.59 -17.63
C PRO A 515 38.55 8.33 -16.32
N GLY A 516 39.84 8.41 -15.99
CA GLY A 516 40.34 9.07 -14.77
C GLY A 516 40.38 8.21 -13.53
N ILE A 517 39.88 6.96 -13.57
CA ILE A 517 40.03 5.99 -12.47
C ILE A 517 41.36 5.26 -12.58
N LYS A 518 42.09 5.19 -11.46
CA LYS A 518 43.32 4.40 -11.36
C LYS A 518 43.00 2.91 -11.33
N ILE A 519 43.73 2.12 -12.10
CA ILE A 519 43.51 0.67 -12.24
C ILE A 519 43.55 -0.06 -10.88
N GLU A 520 44.47 0.29 -10.00
CA GLU A 520 44.59 -0.30 -8.67
C GLU A 520 43.28 -0.21 -7.85
N ASN A 521 42.62 0.95 -7.88
CA ASN A 521 41.38 1.20 -7.18
C ASN A 521 40.23 0.38 -7.78
N HIS A 522 40.19 0.24 -9.09
CA HIS A 522 39.22 -0.54 -9.79
C HIS A 522 39.37 -2.05 -9.48
N ILE A 523 40.61 -2.58 -9.57
CA ILE A 523 40.91 -4.00 -9.24
C ILE A 523 40.46 -4.34 -7.83
N SER A 524 40.79 -3.48 -6.85
CA SER A 524 40.44 -3.74 -5.45
C SER A 524 38.89 -3.84 -5.25
N ARG A 525 38.13 -2.96 -5.90
CA ARG A 525 36.67 -2.98 -5.83
C ARG A 525 36.05 -4.16 -6.58
N LEU A 526 36.56 -4.44 -7.78
CA LEU A 526 36.14 -5.58 -8.59
C LEU A 526 36.34 -6.90 -7.84
N GLN A 527 37.52 -7.09 -7.21
CA GLN A 527 37.81 -8.24 -6.37
C GLN A 527 36.82 -8.34 -5.19
N ALA A 528 36.58 -7.21 -4.49
CA ALA A 528 35.64 -7.19 -3.36
C ALA A 528 34.22 -7.59 -3.77
N CYS A 529 33.73 -7.16 -4.95
CA CYS A 529 32.43 -7.58 -5.46
C CYS A 529 32.35 -9.10 -5.66
N PHE A 530 33.35 -9.70 -6.29
CA PHE A 530 33.39 -11.15 -6.50
C PHE A 530 33.51 -11.93 -5.18
N VAL A 531 34.37 -11.47 -4.25
CA VAL A 531 34.58 -12.11 -2.97
C VAL A 531 33.28 -12.08 -2.13
N GLY A 532 32.62 -10.91 -2.11
CA GLY A 532 31.38 -10.73 -1.35
C GLY A 532 30.20 -11.53 -1.88
N ALA A 533 30.00 -11.54 -3.19
CA ALA A 533 28.88 -12.23 -3.82
C ALA A 533 29.05 -13.76 -3.83
N PHE A 534 30.24 -14.24 -4.08
CA PHE A 534 30.52 -15.68 -4.20
C PHE A 534 31.03 -16.34 -2.91
N ASN A 535 31.18 -15.60 -1.83
CA ASN A 535 31.73 -16.08 -0.56
C ASN A 535 33.02 -16.89 -0.78
N LEU A 536 34.01 -16.23 -1.40
CA LEU A 536 35.28 -16.88 -1.72
C LEU A 536 36.18 -16.92 -0.47
N PHE A 537 36.63 -18.15 -0.11
CA PHE A 537 37.56 -18.36 0.98
C PHE A 537 38.99 -18.60 0.46
N ASP A 538 39.98 -18.28 1.31
CA ASP A 538 41.37 -18.52 0.99
C ASP A 538 41.64 -19.93 0.44
N PRO A 539 42.40 -20.08 -0.63
CA PRO A 539 43.24 -19.08 -1.33
C PRO A 539 42.56 -18.44 -2.55
N LEU A 540 41.25 -18.67 -2.80
CA LEU A 540 40.55 -18.24 -4.02
C LEU A 540 40.57 -16.72 -4.24
N PRO A 541 40.38 -15.85 -3.21
CA PRO A 541 40.49 -14.40 -3.38
C PRO A 541 41.85 -13.97 -3.92
N ILE A 542 42.93 -14.64 -3.49
CA ILE A 542 44.30 -14.33 -3.95
C ILE A 542 44.47 -14.74 -5.41
N PHE A 543 44.00 -15.92 -5.79
CA PHE A 543 44.05 -16.35 -7.19
C PHE A 543 43.22 -15.45 -8.11
N LEU A 544 42.08 -15.02 -7.64
CA LEU A 544 41.23 -14.10 -8.40
C LEU A 544 41.93 -12.74 -8.59
N GLU A 545 42.54 -12.14 -7.57
CA GLU A 545 43.29 -10.90 -7.68
C GLU A 545 44.42 -11.00 -8.68
N GLN A 546 45.25 -12.08 -8.57
CA GLN A 546 46.33 -12.32 -9.51
C GLN A 546 45.84 -12.50 -10.94
N ALA A 547 44.69 -13.19 -11.13
CA ALA A 547 44.09 -13.35 -12.44
C ALA A 547 43.59 -12.01 -13.02
N ILE A 548 42.92 -11.17 -12.20
CA ILE A 548 42.47 -9.84 -12.60
C ILE A 548 43.68 -8.97 -13.01
N ARG A 549 44.73 -8.86 -12.18
CA ARG A 549 45.92 -8.10 -12.47
C ARG A 549 46.60 -8.59 -13.76
N ARG A 550 46.76 -9.91 -13.93
CA ARG A 550 47.34 -10.46 -15.17
C ARG A 550 46.48 -10.14 -16.39
N THR A 551 45.17 -10.16 -16.23
CA THR A 551 44.23 -9.88 -17.33
C THR A 551 44.41 -8.46 -17.85
N TYR A 552 44.52 -7.48 -16.96
CA TYR A 552 44.78 -6.10 -17.33
C TYR A 552 46.17 -5.92 -17.92
N LEU A 553 47.20 -6.57 -17.34
CA LEU A 553 48.56 -6.49 -17.84
C LEU A 553 48.68 -6.99 -19.31
N GLU A 554 47.97 -8.08 -19.65
CA GLU A 554 47.93 -8.59 -21.02
C GLU A 554 47.26 -7.63 -22.01
N LYS A 555 46.43 -6.68 -21.51
CA LYS A 555 45.74 -5.66 -22.28
C LYS A 555 46.44 -4.31 -22.27
N GLY A 556 47.70 -4.26 -21.79
CA GLY A 556 48.56 -3.07 -21.77
C GLY A 556 48.41 -2.15 -20.57
N TRP A 557 47.66 -2.58 -19.53
CA TRP A 557 47.50 -1.84 -18.29
C TRP A 557 48.64 -2.14 -17.30
N TYR A 558 49.23 -1.11 -16.75
CA TYR A 558 50.23 -1.17 -15.67
C TYR A 558 49.63 -0.57 -14.39
N ASP A 559 50.33 -0.77 -13.24
CA ASP A 559 49.80 -0.39 -11.91
C ASP A 559 49.50 1.13 -11.78
N ASP A 560 50.14 1.98 -12.55
CA ASP A 560 49.94 3.43 -12.57
C ASP A 560 48.94 3.90 -13.65
N SER A 561 48.46 3.02 -14.51
CA SER A 561 47.54 3.34 -15.60
C SER A 561 46.21 3.88 -15.09
N CYS A 562 45.67 4.84 -15.85
CA CYS A 562 44.34 5.41 -15.63
C CYS A 562 43.41 5.11 -16.80
N GLY A 563 42.13 4.94 -16.50
CA GLY A 563 41.15 4.81 -17.56
C GLY A 563 41.15 6.01 -18.50
N GLY A 564 40.91 5.73 -19.79
CA GLY A 564 40.93 6.78 -20.84
C GLY A 564 42.28 7.06 -21.48
N GLU A 565 43.35 6.41 -21.06
CA GLU A 565 44.66 6.52 -21.73
C GLU A 565 44.66 5.80 -23.08
N GLU A 566 45.35 6.36 -24.06
CA GLU A 566 45.44 5.75 -25.40
C GLU A 566 46.24 4.44 -25.38
N GLY A 567 45.77 3.46 -26.17
CA GLY A 567 46.46 2.18 -26.33
C GLY A 567 46.08 1.11 -25.31
N LEU A 568 45.24 1.42 -24.31
CA LEU A 568 44.70 0.46 -23.38
C LEU A 568 43.47 -0.25 -23.96
N GLU A 569 43.49 -1.58 -23.96
CA GLU A 569 42.35 -2.39 -24.38
C GLU A 569 41.54 -2.78 -23.13
N THR A 570 40.20 -2.69 -23.20
CA THR A 570 39.30 -3.16 -22.15
C THR A 570 39.25 -4.69 -22.15
N PRO A 571 39.60 -5.38 -21.05
CA PRO A 571 39.46 -6.82 -20.96
C PRO A 571 37.99 -7.25 -20.83
N THR A 572 37.75 -8.52 -21.08
CA THR A 572 36.43 -9.14 -20.90
C THR A 572 36.47 -10.27 -19.85
N LEU A 573 35.28 -10.77 -19.42
CA LEU A 573 35.21 -11.93 -18.53
C LEU A 573 35.84 -13.18 -19.15
N THR A 574 35.83 -13.30 -20.47
CA THR A 574 36.54 -14.37 -21.20
C THR A 574 38.05 -14.30 -20.93
N ASP A 575 38.65 -13.11 -21.00
CA ASP A 575 40.07 -12.91 -20.69
C ASP A 575 40.36 -13.26 -19.22
N LEU A 576 39.48 -12.83 -18.29
CA LEU A 576 39.63 -13.15 -16.87
C LEU A 576 39.58 -14.65 -16.61
N CYS A 577 38.61 -15.38 -17.19
CA CYS A 577 38.51 -16.84 -17.03
C CYS A 577 39.76 -17.56 -17.50
N ARG A 578 40.31 -17.17 -18.66
CA ARG A 578 41.56 -17.75 -19.20
C ARG A 578 42.73 -17.53 -18.22
N ASN A 579 42.84 -16.31 -17.68
CA ASN A 579 43.93 -15.99 -16.75
C ASN A 579 43.71 -16.63 -15.38
N ALA A 580 42.48 -16.77 -14.89
CA ALA A 580 42.19 -17.50 -13.66
C ALA A 580 42.56 -18.99 -13.76
N GLU A 581 42.28 -19.64 -14.88
CA GLU A 581 42.73 -20.98 -15.17
C GLU A 581 44.27 -21.09 -15.15
N TYR A 582 44.95 -20.17 -15.85
CA TYR A 582 46.40 -20.13 -15.87
C TYR A 582 47.02 -19.96 -14.48
N ILE A 583 46.52 -19.07 -13.65
CA ILE A 583 47.03 -18.83 -12.30
C ILE A 583 46.88 -20.06 -11.41
N VAL A 584 45.71 -20.73 -11.44
CA VAL A 584 45.48 -21.96 -10.65
C VAL A 584 46.42 -23.09 -11.13
N GLU A 585 46.57 -23.26 -12.42
CA GLU A 585 47.46 -24.30 -12.96
C GLU A 585 48.92 -24.11 -12.62
N HIS A 586 49.39 -22.89 -12.54
CA HIS A 586 50.78 -22.57 -12.21
C HIS A 586 51.03 -22.31 -10.71
N SER A 587 50.03 -22.48 -9.87
CA SER A 587 50.16 -22.39 -8.41
C SER A 587 51.03 -23.51 -7.84
N GLY A 588 51.63 -23.36 -6.66
CA GLY A 588 52.45 -24.35 -6.00
C GLY A 588 51.69 -25.47 -5.30
N PHE A 589 50.38 -25.63 -5.50
CA PHE A 589 49.53 -26.64 -4.87
C PHE A 589 49.59 -27.98 -5.59
N ASP A 590 49.19 -29.07 -4.90
CA ASP A 590 49.12 -30.41 -5.52
C ASP A 590 47.99 -30.48 -6.58
N VAL A 591 48.00 -31.53 -7.43
CA VAL A 591 47.09 -31.68 -8.55
C VAL A 591 45.63 -31.74 -8.14
N LYS A 592 45.33 -32.36 -7.02
CA LYS A 592 43.97 -32.50 -6.51
C LYS A 592 43.42 -31.13 -6.06
N MET A 593 44.18 -30.41 -5.24
CA MET A 593 43.81 -29.10 -4.78
C MET A 593 43.66 -28.11 -5.94
N LYS A 594 44.56 -28.18 -6.94
CA LYS A 594 44.42 -27.37 -8.17
C LYS A 594 43.11 -27.67 -8.89
N SER A 595 42.74 -28.94 -9.00
CA SER A 595 41.48 -29.34 -9.61
C SER A 595 40.28 -28.79 -8.85
N ASP A 596 40.31 -28.85 -7.50
CA ASP A 596 39.23 -28.35 -6.64
C ASP A 596 39.12 -26.81 -6.74
N PHE A 597 40.23 -26.08 -6.69
CA PHE A 597 40.27 -24.63 -6.85
C PHE A 597 39.82 -24.20 -8.24
N LYS A 598 40.28 -24.91 -9.28
CA LYS A 598 39.87 -24.63 -10.66
C LYS A 598 38.37 -24.85 -10.82
N ALA A 599 37.82 -25.97 -10.35
CA ALA A 599 36.39 -26.22 -10.40
C ALA A 599 35.60 -25.13 -9.65
N SER A 600 36.03 -24.77 -8.44
CA SER A 600 35.32 -23.79 -7.62
C SER A 600 35.34 -22.38 -8.20
N LEU A 601 36.49 -21.90 -8.69
CA LEU A 601 36.61 -20.53 -9.22
C LEU A 601 36.04 -20.41 -10.64
N LEU A 602 36.43 -21.35 -11.53
CA LEU A 602 36.02 -21.25 -12.93
C LEU A 602 34.54 -21.53 -13.15
N GLU A 603 33.90 -22.43 -12.37
CA GLU A 603 32.43 -22.63 -12.49
C GLU A 603 31.66 -21.32 -12.19
N ARG A 604 32.07 -20.61 -11.16
CA ARG A 604 31.45 -19.32 -10.79
C ARG A 604 31.67 -18.27 -11.91
N LEU A 605 32.87 -18.10 -12.37
CA LEU A 605 33.17 -17.15 -13.47
C LEU A 605 32.48 -17.56 -14.78
N ASN A 606 32.48 -18.86 -15.14
CA ASN A 606 31.82 -19.35 -16.32
C ASN A 606 30.30 -19.24 -16.27
N SER A 607 29.70 -19.29 -15.06
CA SER A 607 28.25 -19.10 -14.92
C SER A 607 27.81 -17.72 -15.39
N LEU A 608 28.65 -16.69 -15.21
CA LEU A 608 28.40 -15.32 -15.68
C LEU A 608 28.51 -15.17 -17.20
N ARG A 609 29.22 -16.06 -17.87
CA ARG A 609 29.46 -16.02 -19.31
C ARG A 609 28.44 -16.82 -20.13
N ARG A 610 27.55 -17.56 -19.47
CA ARG A 610 26.59 -18.44 -20.16
C ARG A 610 25.31 -17.70 -20.56
N GLY A 611 24.87 -17.92 -21.80
CA GLY A 611 23.57 -17.45 -22.30
C GLY A 611 23.43 -15.93 -22.31
N SER A 612 22.27 -15.44 -21.90
CA SER A 612 21.93 -14.02 -21.88
C SER A 612 22.85 -13.20 -20.96
N LYS A 613 23.27 -13.78 -19.83
CA LYS A 613 24.21 -13.15 -18.90
C LYS A 613 25.58 -12.91 -19.52
N GLY A 614 26.08 -13.88 -20.29
CA GLY A 614 27.33 -13.72 -21.02
C GLY A 614 27.26 -12.56 -22.02
N ARG A 615 26.17 -12.44 -22.75
CA ARG A 615 25.98 -11.33 -23.67
C ARG A 615 25.91 -9.98 -22.96
N MET A 616 25.36 -9.96 -21.74
CA MET A 616 25.27 -8.75 -20.91
C MET A 616 26.63 -8.35 -20.33
N LEU A 617 27.41 -9.30 -19.78
CA LEU A 617 28.60 -9.02 -18.98
C LEU A 617 29.94 -9.26 -19.71
N ASP A 618 29.98 -10.20 -20.63
CA ASP A 618 31.19 -10.55 -21.42
C ASP A 618 31.17 -9.78 -22.76
N THR A 619 31.12 -8.48 -22.67
CA THR A 619 30.99 -7.54 -23.77
C THR A 619 32.16 -6.57 -23.78
N PRO A 620 32.69 -6.12 -24.94
CA PRO A 620 33.73 -5.11 -24.98
C PRO A 620 33.26 -3.69 -24.66
N HIS A 621 31.93 -3.47 -24.64
CA HIS A 621 31.34 -2.14 -24.46
C HIS A 621 30.24 -2.15 -23.41
N THR A 622 30.32 -1.15 -22.56
CA THR A 622 29.26 -0.82 -21.57
C THR A 622 28.37 0.31 -22.11
N ILE A 623 27.11 0.36 -21.72
CA ILE A 623 26.28 1.56 -21.92
C ILE A 623 26.96 2.75 -21.25
N PRO A 624 27.12 3.88 -21.95
CA PRO A 624 27.85 5.03 -21.40
C PRO A 624 27.30 5.49 -20.07
N MET A 625 28.15 5.62 -19.04
CA MET A 625 27.72 6.04 -17.70
C MET A 625 27.10 7.43 -17.69
N ASP A 626 27.57 8.35 -18.55
CA ASP A 626 26.95 9.68 -18.68
C ASP A 626 25.48 9.59 -19.09
N GLU A 627 25.12 8.60 -19.89
CA GLU A 627 23.74 8.37 -20.29
C GLU A 627 22.91 7.78 -19.14
N LEU A 628 23.45 6.77 -18.45
CA LEU A 628 22.76 6.15 -17.29
C LEU A 628 22.58 7.13 -16.14
N MET A 629 23.55 7.98 -15.89
CA MET A 629 23.56 8.96 -14.81
C MET A 629 22.87 10.28 -15.15
N GLY A 630 22.57 10.51 -16.42
CA GLY A 630 21.97 11.74 -16.94
C GLY A 630 20.45 11.71 -17.09
N ARG A 631 19.83 10.55 -16.92
CA ARG A 631 18.39 10.33 -17.16
C ARG A 631 17.78 9.29 -16.22
N PRO A 632 16.45 9.17 -16.17
CA PRO A 632 15.76 8.10 -15.43
C PRO A 632 16.06 6.74 -16.04
N VAL A 633 16.44 5.77 -15.20
CA VAL A 633 16.74 4.40 -15.62
C VAL A 633 16.14 3.39 -14.64
N ILE A 634 15.58 2.32 -15.15
CA ILE A 634 15.15 1.16 -14.38
C ILE A 634 15.96 -0.05 -14.83
N LEU A 635 16.55 -0.74 -13.88
CA LEU A 635 17.31 -1.97 -14.07
C LEU A 635 16.58 -3.12 -13.38
N GLU A 636 15.93 -3.96 -14.16
CA GLU A 636 15.18 -5.13 -13.68
C GLU A 636 16.11 -6.33 -13.59
N LEU A 637 16.22 -6.92 -12.39
CA LEU A 637 17.09 -8.06 -12.13
C LEU A 637 16.32 -9.38 -11.93
N ASP A 638 15.04 -9.40 -12.23
CA ASP A 638 14.14 -10.52 -11.97
C ASP A 638 14.64 -11.85 -12.58
N SER A 639 15.23 -11.81 -13.79
CA SER A 639 15.74 -12.97 -14.50
C SER A 639 17.03 -13.59 -13.93
N LEU A 640 17.61 -13.00 -12.87
CA LEU A 640 18.85 -13.45 -12.25
C LEU A 640 18.58 -14.22 -10.96
N ASN A 641 19.48 -15.16 -10.59
CA ASN A 641 19.43 -15.81 -9.27
C ASN A 641 19.96 -14.88 -8.14
N GLY A 642 19.83 -15.31 -6.88
CA GLY A 642 20.18 -14.47 -5.71
C GLY A 642 21.64 -13.98 -5.72
N ASP A 643 22.60 -14.87 -5.93
CA ASP A 643 24.04 -14.53 -5.93
C ASP A 643 24.40 -13.62 -7.11
N GLU A 644 23.78 -13.85 -8.26
CA GLU A 644 23.97 -13.02 -9.45
C GLU A 644 23.37 -11.62 -9.26
N LYS A 645 22.19 -11.51 -8.63
CA LYS A 645 21.57 -10.23 -8.25
C LYS A 645 22.51 -9.45 -7.34
N SER A 646 23.00 -10.07 -6.28
CA SER A 646 23.94 -9.44 -5.33
C SER A 646 25.19 -8.97 -6.02
N LEU A 647 25.82 -9.81 -6.83
CA LEU A 647 27.04 -9.47 -7.58
C LEU A 647 26.82 -8.26 -8.51
N LEU A 648 25.74 -8.29 -9.27
CA LEU A 648 25.45 -7.26 -10.25
C LEU A 648 25.09 -5.92 -9.57
N MET A 649 24.34 -5.96 -8.48
CA MET A 649 24.06 -4.77 -7.66
C MET A 649 25.35 -4.19 -7.08
N MET A 650 26.30 -5.03 -6.64
CA MET A 650 27.62 -4.59 -6.15
C MET A 650 28.44 -3.96 -7.27
N PHE A 651 28.47 -4.57 -8.46
CA PHE A 651 29.17 -3.98 -9.61
C PHE A 651 28.59 -2.60 -9.99
N LEU A 652 27.26 -2.51 -10.10
CA LEU A 652 26.60 -1.26 -10.45
C LEU A 652 26.84 -0.16 -9.42
N LEU A 653 26.76 -0.49 -8.12
CA LEU A 653 27.04 0.47 -7.05
C LEU A 653 28.51 0.94 -7.11
N SER A 654 29.45 0.01 -7.30
CA SER A 654 30.87 0.32 -7.46
C SER A 654 31.12 1.23 -8.66
N TYR A 655 30.45 0.95 -9.77
CA TYR A 655 30.59 1.72 -11.01
C TYR A 655 29.99 3.13 -10.90
N VAL A 656 28.82 3.26 -10.27
CA VAL A 656 28.23 4.56 -9.93
C VAL A 656 29.14 5.35 -9.00
N TYR A 657 29.77 4.71 -8.02
CA TYR A 657 30.72 5.35 -7.12
C TYR A 657 31.95 5.86 -7.88
N GLU A 658 32.57 5.05 -8.76
CA GLU A 658 33.69 5.44 -9.59
C GLU A 658 33.37 6.65 -10.48
N TYR A 659 32.20 6.61 -11.13
CA TYR A 659 31.71 7.72 -11.91
C TYR A 659 31.57 9.00 -11.07
N CYS A 660 30.97 8.90 -9.89
CA CYS A 660 30.83 10.06 -9.02
C CYS A 660 32.18 10.66 -8.58
N LYS A 661 33.19 9.82 -8.34
CA LYS A 661 34.54 10.25 -7.96
C LYS A 661 35.23 11.09 -9.06
N VAL A 662 34.99 10.76 -10.33
CA VAL A 662 35.60 11.42 -11.45
C VAL A 662 34.77 12.61 -11.95
N ALA A 663 33.48 12.39 -12.16
CA ALA A 663 32.60 13.36 -12.79
C ALA A 663 32.16 14.49 -11.87
N ARG A 664 32.33 14.35 -10.55
CA ARG A 664 31.75 15.29 -9.58
C ARG A 664 32.79 15.86 -8.62
N LYS A 665 32.68 17.16 -8.39
CA LYS A 665 33.39 17.82 -7.29
C LYS A 665 32.61 17.65 -5.99
N SER A 666 33.31 17.58 -4.87
CA SER A 666 32.68 17.56 -3.55
C SER A 666 31.73 18.75 -3.40
N GLY A 667 30.48 18.45 -3.02
CA GLY A 667 29.41 19.43 -2.83
C GLY A 667 28.15 18.74 -2.38
N SER A 668 27.40 19.39 -1.49
CA SER A 668 26.29 18.75 -0.77
C SER A 668 24.94 18.69 -1.51
N SER A 669 24.84 19.25 -2.72
CA SER A 669 23.56 19.25 -3.44
C SER A 669 23.28 17.90 -4.09
N LEU A 670 22.02 17.45 -4.02
CA LEU A 670 21.56 16.24 -4.69
C LEU A 670 21.66 16.39 -6.21
N LYS A 671 22.37 15.48 -6.86
CA LYS A 671 22.59 15.46 -8.31
C LYS A 671 22.02 14.23 -9.01
N HIS A 672 21.87 13.15 -8.27
CA HIS A 672 21.36 11.88 -8.80
C HIS A 672 20.83 11.02 -7.65
N MET A 673 19.82 10.18 -7.92
CA MET A 673 19.25 9.25 -6.96
C MET A 673 19.43 7.81 -7.43
N LEU A 674 19.95 6.96 -6.56
CA LEU A 674 19.95 5.51 -6.73
C LEU A 674 18.92 4.92 -5.78
N LEU A 675 17.89 4.25 -6.32
CA LEU A 675 16.92 3.51 -5.54
C LEU A 675 17.30 2.03 -5.56
N VAL A 676 17.40 1.43 -4.38
CA VAL A 676 17.77 0.02 -4.19
C VAL A 676 16.61 -0.67 -3.48
N GLU A 677 15.86 -1.50 -4.20
CA GLU A 677 14.86 -2.39 -3.59
C GLU A 677 15.52 -3.66 -3.06
N GLU A 678 14.90 -4.24 -2.00
CA GLU A 678 15.37 -5.45 -1.32
C GLU A 678 16.88 -5.36 -1.03
N ALA A 679 17.27 -4.27 -0.36
CA ALA A 679 18.66 -3.88 -0.16
C ALA A 679 19.48 -4.90 0.64
N HIS A 680 18.82 -5.83 1.35
CA HIS A 680 19.47 -6.97 1.98
C HIS A 680 20.21 -7.86 0.97
N ASN A 681 19.89 -7.81 -0.33
CA ASN A 681 20.67 -8.48 -1.38
C ASN A 681 22.02 -7.81 -1.62
N LEU A 682 22.14 -6.52 -1.32
CA LEU A 682 23.36 -5.73 -1.52
C LEU A 682 24.19 -5.62 -0.23
N ILE A 683 23.52 -5.35 0.88
CA ILE A 683 24.14 -5.04 2.18
C ILE A 683 23.44 -5.87 3.27
N PRO A 684 23.64 -7.19 3.31
CA PRO A 684 23.00 -8.05 4.31
C PRO A 684 23.52 -7.77 5.74
N ALA A 685 22.65 -7.97 6.72
CA ALA A 685 23.07 -7.95 8.13
C ALA A 685 23.98 -9.15 8.44
N ASN A 686 25.04 -8.90 9.17
CA ASN A 686 25.92 -9.97 9.67
C ASN A 686 25.16 -10.87 10.62
N LYS A 687 24.92 -12.10 10.23
CA LYS A 687 24.54 -13.16 11.15
C LYS A 687 25.83 -13.69 11.78
N GLY A 688 26.20 -13.12 12.92
CA GLY A 688 27.40 -13.54 13.65
C GLY A 688 27.49 -15.07 13.74
N SER A 689 28.29 -15.67 12.89
CA SER A 689 28.65 -17.08 13.05
C SER A 689 29.63 -17.16 14.19
N SER A 690 29.31 -18.01 15.15
CA SER A 690 30.16 -18.33 16.31
C SER A 690 31.48 -19.05 15.94
N ASP A 691 31.75 -19.23 14.66
CA ASP A 691 33.00 -19.80 14.16
C ASP A 691 34.03 -18.68 13.96
N SER A 692 35.19 -18.86 14.57
CA SER A 692 36.32 -17.94 14.67
C SER A 692 37.10 -17.66 13.39
N ARG A 693 36.52 -17.89 12.22
CA ARG A 693 37.05 -17.50 10.91
C ARG A 693 36.34 -16.20 10.43
N ALA A 694 37.11 -15.18 10.23
CA ALA A 694 36.60 -13.92 9.65
C ALA A 694 35.83 -14.22 8.34
N ASP A 695 34.56 -13.86 8.29
CA ASP A 695 33.74 -14.01 7.09
C ASP A 695 34.25 -13.03 6.01
N PRO A 696 34.63 -13.48 4.81
CA PRO A 696 35.07 -12.60 3.74
C PRO A 696 34.04 -11.54 3.35
N SER A 697 32.73 -11.83 3.58
CA SER A 697 31.65 -10.90 3.29
C SER A 697 31.64 -9.67 4.22
N GLU A 698 32.15 -9.78 5.46
CA GLU A 698 32.20 -8.63 6.39
C GLU A 698 33.01 -7.46 5.85
N LYS A 699 34.18 -7.70 5.32
CA LYS A 699 35.03 -6.65 4.73
C LYS A 699 34.38 -6.02 3.52
N THR A 700 33.65 -6.82 2.76
CA THR A 700 32.92 -6.32 1.58
C THR A 700 31.74 -5.44 2.00
N ILE A 701 30.98 -5.84 3.01
CA ILE A 701 29.88 -5.04 3.58
C ILE A 701 30.44 -3.71 4.12
N GLU A 702 31.54 -3.74 4.86
CA GLU A 702 32.21 -2.54 5.37
C GLU A 702 32.64 -1.60 4.24
N LEU A 703 33.23 -2.15 3.16
CA LEU A 703 33.61 -1.36 1.98
C LEU A 703 32.38 -0.63 1.38
N PHE A 704 31.24 -1.33 1.21
CA PHE A 704 30.04 -0.73 0.64
C PHE A 704 29.41 0.30 1.57
N VAL A 705 29.39 0.07 2.87
CA VAL A 705 28.93 1.03 3.86
C VAL A 705 29.80 2.31 3.83
N ASN A 706 31.10 2.17 3.69
CA ASN A 706 32.02 3.29 3.56
C ASN A 706 31.79 4.06 2.22
N MET A 707 31.52 3.34 1.13
CA MET A 707 31.14 3.96 -0.14
C MET A 707 29.87 4.82 -0.01
N LEU A 708 28.84 4.34 0.71
CA LEU A 708 27.63 5.13 0.97
C LEU A 708 27.95 6.45 1.65
N ALA A 709 28.81 6.43 2.66
CA ALA A 709 29.22 7.64 3.37
C ALA A 709 29.94 8.65 2.45
N GLU A 710 30.82 8.17 1.56
CA GLU A 710 31.52 9.02 0.61
C GLU A 710 30.63 9.58 -0.51
N MET A 711 29.66 8.78 -1.00
CA MET A 711 28.71 9.18 -2.04
C MET A 711 27.88 10.39 -1.63
N ARG A 712 27.55 10.51 -0.34
CA ARG A 712 26.89 11.68 0.24
C ARG A 712 27.62 12.99 -0.11
N ALA A 713 28.94 13.02 0.05
CA ALA A 713 29.75 14.20 -0.23
C ALA A 713 29.80 14.53 -1.73
N LEU A 714 29.47 13.59 -2.61
CA LEU A 714 29.46 13.74 -4.07
C LEU A 714 28.05 14.06 -4.62
N GLY A 715 27.06 14.29 -3.75
CA GLY A 715 25.68 14.58 -4.15
C GLY A 715 24.96 13.39 -4.76
N GLN A 716 25.39 12.17 -4.43
CA GLN A 716 24.72 10.94 -4.80
C GLN A 716 23.77 10.51 -3.68
N GLY A 717 22.47 10.69 -3.87
CA GLY A 717 21.46 10.15 -2.99
C GLY A 717 21.25 8.65 -3.20
N ILE A 718 21.00 7.92 -2.12
CA ILE A 718 20.61 6.51 -2.17
C ILE A 718 19.33 6.36 -1.36
N LEU A 719 18.31 5.81 -1.99
CA LEU A 719 17.02 5.48 -1.36
C LEU A 719 16.94 3.96 -1.23
N ILE A 720 17.03 3.49 -0.01
CA ILE A 720 16.94 2.08 0.35
C ILE A 720 15.48 1.73 0.59
N ALA A 721 15.00 0.66 -0.01
CA ALA A 721 13.66 0.13 0.24
C ALA A 721 13.76 -1.35 0.62
N ASP A 722 13.20 -1.71 1.78
CA ASP A 722 13.21 -3.10 2.25
C ASP A 722 11.95 -3.45 3.04
N GLN A 723 11.76 -4.75 3.26
CA GLN A 723 10.66 -5.27 4.07
C GLN A 723 11.13 -5.56 5.50
N LEU A 724 12.38 -5.95 5.67
CA LEU A 724 12.99 -6.44 6.90
C LEU A 724 14.21 -5.57 7.26
N PRO A 725 14.06 -4.52 8.06
CA PRO A 725 15.19 -3.67 8.47
C PRO A 725 16.30 -4.45 9.19
N THR A 726 15.95 -5.50 9.93
CA THR A 726 16.95 -6.38 10.59
C THR A 726 17.79 -7.22 9.61
N ALA A 727 17.36 -7.34 8.36
CA ALA A 727 18.12 -8.04 7.32
C ALA A 727 19.16 -7.15 6.64
N ILE A 728 19.15 -5.84 6.87
CA ILE A 728 20.11 -4.87 6.34
C ILE A 728 21.19 -4.61 7.39
N ALA A 729 22.43 -4.36 6.95
CA ALA A 729 23.51 -3.95 7.85
C ALA A 729 23.11 -2.71 8.68
N PRO A 730 23.16 -2.77 10.03
CA PRO A 730 22.68 -1.67 10.88
C PRO A 730 23.37 -0.33 10.63
N GLN A 731 24.65 -0.36 10.18
CA GLN A 731 25.38 0.84 9.84
C GLN A 731 24.77 1.58 8.64
N ALA A 732 24.25 0.87 7.64
CA ALA A 732 23.57 1.46 6.48
C ALA A 732 22.25 2.11 6.91
N VAL A 733 21.46 1.44 7.75
CA VAL A 733 20.20 1.99 8.32
C VAL A 733 20.46 3.28 9.09
N LYS A 734 21.52 3.32 9.91
CA LYS A 734 21.90 4.52 10.69
C LYS A 734 22.36 5.70 9.84
N GLN A 735 22.92 5.45 8.67
CA GLN A 735 23.44 6.51 7.77
C GLN A 735 22.35 7.22 6.97
N THR A 736 21.13 6.70 6.94
CA THR A 736 20.02 7.34 6.23
C THR A 736 19.40 8.48 7.02
N ASN A 737 19.15 9.61 6.38
CA ASN A 737 18.63 10.82 7.00
C ASN A 737 17.10 10.94 6.88
N VAL A 738 16.55 10.59 5.70
CA VAL A 738 15.11 10.56 5.49
C VAL A 738 14.62 9.14 5.73
N LYS A 739 13.70 8.94 6.69
CA LYS A 739 13.14 7.63 6.98
C LYS A 739 11.62 7.64 6.87
N ILE A 740 11.09 6.68 6.14
CA ILE A 740 9.65 6.48 5.96
C ILE A 740 9.32 5.08 6.47
N LEU A 741 8.68 5.02 7.63
CA LEU A 741 8.29 3.78 8.27
C LEU A 741 6.81 3.52 8.05
N MET A 742 6.50 2.53 7.25
CA MET A 742 5.15 2.00 7.02
C MET A 742 4.85 0.85 7.98
N ARG A 743 3.78 0.11 7.73
CA ARG A 743 3.42 -1.03 8.58
C ARG A 743 4.53 -2.07 8.65
N VAL A 744 4.97 -2.39 9.87
CA VAL A 744 5.92 -3.47 10.19
C VAL A 744 5.36 -4.27 11.36
N THR A 745 5.32 -5.61 11.22
CA THR A 745 4.63 -6.47 12.20
C THR A 745 5.58 -7.14 13.18
N ALA A 746 6.80 -7.47 12.77
CA ALA A 746 7.78 -8.11 13.63
C ALA A 746 8.33 -7.13 14.68
N LYS A 747 8.54 -7.61 15.91
CA LYS A 747 8.94 -6.75 17.03
C LYS A 747 10.38 -6.26 16.90
N ASP A 748 11.26 -7.16 16.54
CA ASP A 748 12.69 -6.90 16.32
C ASP A 748 12.93 -5.87 15.19
N ASP A 749 12.19 -6.01 14.09
CA ASP A 749 12.24 -5.06 13.00
C ASP A 749 11.77 -3.66 13.41
N ARG A 750 10.71 -3.57 14.23
CA ARG A 750 10.23 -2.27 14.74
C ARG A 750 11.19 -1.63 15.71
N GLU A 751 11.82 -2.42 16.58
CA GLU A 751 12.83 -1.93 17.52
C GLU A 751 14.07 -1.41 16.79
N GLU A 752 14.56 -2.12 15.77
CA GLU A 752 15.72 -1.68 15.00
C GLU A 752 15.47 -0.33 14.32
N ILE A 753 14.36 -0.19 13.59
CA ILE A 753 14.07 1.06 12.90
C ILE A 753 13.58 2.16 13.85
N GLY A 754 12.77 1.81 14.86
CA GLY A 754 12.21 2.74 15.83
C GLY A 754 13.30 3.46 16.63
N ASN A 755 14.33 2.74 17.07
CA ASN A 755 15.47 3.32 17.76
C ASN A 755 16.27 4.32 16.90
N THR A 756 16.26 4.16 15.57
CA THR A 756 16.93 5.11 14.65
C THR A 756 16.06 6.32 14.29
N MET A 757 14.78 6.29 14.61
CA MET A 757 13.80 7.38 14.39
C MET A 757 13.37 8.05 15.69
N ASP A 758 13.91 7.63 16.83
CA ASP A 758 13.54 8.09 18.18
C ASP A 758 12.05 7.89 18.49
N LEU A 759 11.50 6.74 18.10
CA LEU A 759 10.13 6.37 18.41
C LEU A 759 10.00 5.88 19.84
N ASN A 760 8.96 6.33 20.52
CA ASN A 760 8.60 5.77 21.83
C ASN A 760 7.90 4.40 21.66
N GLU A 761 7.72 3.65 22.76
CA GLU A 761 7.10 2.34 22.75
C GLU A 761 5.68 2.35 22.16
N GLU A 762 4.91 3.39 22.44
CA GLU A 762 3.55 3.57 21.93
C GLU A 762 3.54 3.73 20.41
N GLN A 763 4.42 4.58 19.89
CA GLN A 763 4.57 4.79 18.45
C GLN A 763 5.01 3.50 17.74
N MET A 764 5.96 2.75 18.33
CA MET A 764 6.37 1.44 17.82
C MET A 764 5.22 0.43 17.79
N HIS A 765 4.34 0.46 18.80
CA HIS A 765 3.13 -0.38 18.80
C HIS A 765 2.11 0.06 17.74
N GLN A 766 1.98 1.34 17.48
CA GLN A 766 1.04 1.86 16.47
C GLN A 766 1.41 1.42 15.04
N VAL A 767 2.69 1.26 14.74
CA VAL A 767 3.19 0.84 13.42
C VAL A 767 2.55 -0.48 12.95
N VAL A 768 2.24 -1.41 13.86
CA VAL A 768 1.57 -2.68 13.53
C VAL A 768 0.19 -2.45 12.92
N ASN A 769 -0.49 -1.41 13.38
CA ASN A 769 -1.87 -1.09 13.03
C ASN A 769 -1.99 -0.16 11.82
N PHE A 770 -0.89 0.25 11.23
CA PHE A 770 -0.91 1.12 10.06
C PHE A 770 -1.68 0.50 8.91
N LYS A 771 -2.58 1.28 8.33
CA LYS A 771 -3.26 0.92 7.09
C LYS A 771 -2.35 1.18 5.90
N THR A 772 -2.66 0.57 4.78
CA THR A 772 -1.98 0.85 3.52
C THR A 772 -1.91 2.36 3.27
N GLY A 773 -0.73 2.86 2.97
CA GLY A 773 -0.48 4.28 2.74
C GLY A 773 -0.35 5.14 4.00
N HIS A 774 -0.31 4.56 5.20
CA HIS A 774 0.07 5.28 6.41
C HIS A 774 1.53 5.05 6.73
N ALA A 775 2.19 6.09 7.15
CA ALA A 775 3.61 6.04 7.50
C ALA A 775 3.96 7.06 8.59
N TYR A 776 5.06 6.79 9.28
CA TYR A 776 5.83 7.80 9.96
C TYR A 776 6.90 8.36 9.03
N LEU A 777 7.07 9.68 9.07
CA LEU A 777 8.15 10.38 8.39
C LEU A 777 9.10 10.98 9.42
N TYR A 778 10.38 10.71 9.21
CA TYR A 778 11.48 11.35 9.94
C TYR A 778 12.45 11.96 8.94
N HIS A 779 12.87 13.19 9.19
CA HIS A 779 13.94 13.84 8.45
C HIS A 779 14.60 14.93 9.30
N GLU A 780 15.83 15.32 8.93
CA GLU A 780 16.58 16.33 9.64
C GLU A 780 15.85 17.68 9.67
N GLY A 781 15.73 18.25 10.88
CA GLY A 781 15.05 19.52 11.11
C GLY A 781 13.61 19.40 11.59
N GLU A 782 13.13 18.20 11.83
CA GLU A 782 11.91 17.95 12.59
C GLU A 782 12.26 17.42 13.99
N ASP A 783 11.66 18.03 15.01
CA ASP A 783 11.90 17.66 16.40
C ASP A 783 11.20 16.35 16.80
N HIS A 784 10.15 15.96 16.05
CA HIS A 784 9.35 14.77 16.33
C HIS A 784 8.87 14.09 15.06
N VAL A 785 8.79 12.76 15.13
CA VAL A 785 8.22 11.94 14.06
C VAL A 785 6.72 12.13 14.00
N ARG A 786 6.16 12.39 12.81
CA ARG A 786 4.72 12.58 12.62
C ARG A 786 4.12 11.56 11.69
N MET A 787 2.91 11.14 12.01
CA MET A 787 2.14 10.23 11.16
C MET A 787 1.54 10.97 9.97
N LEU A 788 1.63 10.37 8.80
CA LEU A 788 1.06 10.89 7.57
C LEU A 788 0.24 9.83 6.82
N ARG A 789 -0.68 10.31 6.01
CA ARG A 789 -1.33 9.54 4.97
C ARG A 789 -0.67 9.88 3.63
N MET A 790 -0.04 8.89 3.02
CA MET A 790 0.59 9.02 1.71
C MET A 790 -0.45 9.31 0.62
N ARG A 791 -0.03 10.04 -0.41
CA ARG A 791 -0.83 10.17 -1.65
C ARG A 791 -0.97 8.79 -2.30
N ASN A 792 -2.15 8.48 -2.78
CA ASN A 792 -2.30 7.33 -3.65
C ASN A 792 -1.90 7.73 -5.08
N PHE A 793 -0.61 7.71 -5.34
CA PHE A 793 -0.03 8.14 -6.59
C PHE A 793 -0.61 7.40 -7.80
N LYS A 794 -0.83 6.08 -7.66
CA LYS A 794 -1.36 5.26 -8.75
C LYS A 794 -2.76 5.71 -9.17
N ASP A 795 -3.63 6.00 -8.22
CA ASP A 795 -5.00 6.46 -8.50
C ASP A 795 -5.02 7.93 -8.99
N GLU A 796 -4.19 8.78 -8.40
CA GLU A 796 -4.17 10.22 -8.72
C GLU A 796 -3.65 10.49 -10.13
N PHE A 797 -2.64 9.74 -10.58
CA PHE A 797 -2.05 9.87 -11.90
C PHE A 797 -2.56 8.82 -12.89
N HIS A 798 -3.59 8.04 -12.51
CA HIS A 798 -4.16 6.98 -13.36
C HIS A 798 -3.08 6.06 -13.94
N VAL A 799 -2.17 5.61 -13.05
CA VAL A 799 -1.06 4.75 -13.48
C VAL A 799 -1.62 3.42 -13.93
N GLU A 800 -1.47 3.15 -15.22
CA GLU A 800 -1.89 1.89 -15.84
C GLU A 800 -1.05 0.70 -15.34
N GLU A 801 -1.51 -0.51 -15.64
CA GLU A 801 -0.70 -1.71 -15.39
C GLU A 801 0.64 -1.62 -16.13
N PRO A 802 1.72 -2.18 -15.55
CA PRO A 802 3.03 -2.16 -16.19
C PRO A 802 2.96 -2.79 -17.60
N PRO A 803 3.66 -2.22 -18.60
CA PRO A 803 3.69 -2.79 -19.93
C PRO A 803 4.26 -4.22 -19.91
N ASP A 804 3.67 -5.09 -20.70
CA ASP A 804 4.18 -6.46 -20.86
C ASP A 804 5.54 -6.46 -21.61
N ASP A 805 6.17 -7.63 -21.70
CA ASP A 805 7.48 -7.78 -22.35
C ASP A 805 7.46 -7.39 -23.84
N LYS A 806 6.34 -7.57 -24.53
CA LYS A 806 6.21 -7.21 -25.95
C LYS A 806 6.06 -5.70 -26.12
N GLU A 807 5.30 -5.09 -25.25
CA GLU A 807 5.10 -3.63 -25.22
C GLU A 807 6.41 -2.95 -24.84
N LEU A 808 7.10 -3.43 -23.80
CA LEU A 808 8.40 -2.90 -23.39
C LEU A 808 9.44 -3.04 -24.50
N TYR A 809 9.50 -4.20 -25.18
CA TYR A 809 10.34 -4.38 -26.36
C TYR A 809 10.09 -3.30 -27.40
N SER A 810 8.83 -3.04 -27.73
CA SER A 810 8.46 -2.03 -28.72
C SER A 810 8.87 -0.60 -28.30
N LEU A 811 8.73 -0.29 -27.01
CA LEU A 811 9.09 1.02 -26.45
C LEU A 811 10.62 1.25 -26.41
N MET A 812 11.41 0.17 -26.22
CA MET A 812 12.86 0.25 -26.08
C MET A 812 13.63 -0.04 -27.36
N HIS A 813 12.98 -0.58 -28.37
CA HIS A 813 13.63 -0.97 -29.64
C HIS A 813 14.32 0.21 -30.34
N THR A 814 13.75 1.40 -30.29
CA THR A 814 14.38 2.62 -30.83
C THR A 814 15.73 2.94 -30.17
N TYR A 815 15.85 2.64 -28.86
CA TYR A 815 17.11 2.81 -28.14
C TYR A 815 18.18 1.84 -28.67
N GLU A 816 17.84 0.57 -28.89
CA GLU A 816 18.79 -0.40 -29.49
C GLU A 816 19.26 0.03 -30.87
N LEU A 817 18.35 0.50 -31.71
CA LEU A 817 18.69 0.96 -33.05
C LEU A 817 19.61 2.19 -33.06
N SER A 818 19.52 3.05 -32.06
CA SER A 818 20.38 4.22 -31.89
C SER A 818 21.78 3.89 -31.36
N HIS A 819 21.98 2.68 -30.79
CA HIS A 819 23.24 2.24 -30.18
C HIS A 819 23.79 0.94 -30.81
N PRO A 820 24.03 0.91 -32.12
CA PRO A 820 24.42 -0.33 -32.81
C PRO A 820 25.72 -0.94 -32.28
N MET A 821 26.67 -0.14 -31.80
CA MET A 821 27.94 -0.63 -31.24
C MET A 821 27.76 -1.44 -29.95
N LEU A 822 26.73 -1.17 -29.17
CA LEU A 822 26.41 -1.94 -27.95
C LEU A 822 25.77 -3.28 -28.26
N TYR A 823 24.88 -3.29 -29.24
CA TYR A 823 24.06 -4.45 -29.53
C TYR A 823 24.56 -5.28 -30.74
N HIS A 824 25.42 -4.69 -31.55
CA HIS A 824 26.05 -5.32 -32.73
C HIS A 824 27.56 -5.08 -32.72
N PRO A 825 28.29 -5.64 -31.74
CA PRO A 825 29.69 -5.29 -31.49
C PRO A 825 30.67 -5.77 -32.55
N TYR A 826 30.21 -6.59 -33.50
CA TYR A 826 31.05 -7.10 -34.57
C TYR A 826 31.15 -6.09 -35.72
N ALA A 827 32.35 -5.76 -36.13
CA ALA A 827 32.55 -4.93 -37.33
C ALA A 827 31.86 -5.51 -38.58
N GLU A 828 31.76 -6.84 -38.62
CA GLU A 828 31.09 -7.61 -39.67
C GLU A 828 29.57 -7.37 -39.73
N CYS A 829 28.97 -6.91 -38.66
CA CYS A 829 27.54 -6.60 -38.60
C CYS A 829 27.17 -5.26 -39.25
N LEU A 830 28.09 -4.35 -39.47
CA LEU A 830 27.81 -2.97 -39.89
C LEU A 830 26.96 -2.86 -41.17
N GLY A 831 26.99 -3.86 -42.04
CA GLY A 831 26.22 -3.86 -43.27
C GLY A 831 24.74 -4.23 -43.09
N CYS A 832 24.32 -4.81 -41.98
CA CYS A 832 22.97 -5.31 -41.75
C CYS A 832 22.28 -4.72 -40.49
N CYS A 833 22.88 -3.77 -39.79
CA CYS A 833 22.35 -3.24 -38.56
C CYS A 833 20.94 -2.61 -38.67
N GLN A 834 20.61 -2.02 -39.81
CA GLN A 834 19.28 -1.41 -40.05
C GLN A 834 18.13 -2.42 -40.14
N THR A 835 18.44 -3.69 -40.49
CA THR A 835 17.46 -4.78 -40.71
C THR A 835 17.65 -5.91 -39.71
N CYS A 836 18.50 -5.72 -38.68
CA CYS A 836 18.83 -6.77 -37.76
C CYS A 836 17.70 -7.04 -36.78
N ASP A 837 17.24 -8.29 -36.77
CA ASP A 837 16.38 -8.84 -35.75
C ASP A 837 17.27 -9.51 -34.68
N ARG A 838 17.24 -9.00 -33.47
CA ARG A 838 17.99 -9.51 -32.32
C ARG A 838 17.70 -11.00 -32.06
N ARG A 839 16.44 -11.45 -32.22
CA ARG A 839 16.05 -12.84 -32.02
C ARG A 839 16.75 -13.73 -33.02
N VAL A 840 16.76 -13.30 -34.27
CA VAL A 840 17.47 -14.01 -35.35
C VAL A 840 18.96 -14.05 -35.10
N ARG A 841 19.55 -12.93 -34.65
CA ARG A 841 20.97 -12.86 -34.29
C ARG A 841 21.32 -13.84 -33.16
N ASN A 842 20.56 -13.85 -32.08
CA ASN A 842 20.80 -14.75 -30.96
C ASN A 842 20.65 -16.23 -31.34
N GLN A 843 19.70 -16.53 -32.19
CA GLN A 843 19.55 -17.87 -32.75
C GLN A 843 20.76 -18.27 -33.63
N ALA A 844 21.23 -17.35 -34.49
CA ALA A 844 22.37 -17.58 -35.33
C ALA A 844 23.67 -17.77 -34.53
N GLU A 845 23.88 -16.95 -33.50
CA GLU A 845 25.02 -17.08 -32.59
C GLU A 845 25.01 -18.45 -31.88
N SER A 846 23.87 -18.81 -31.29
CA SER A 846 23.71 -20.11 -30.63
C SER A 846 23.91 -21.29 -31.60
N TYR A 847 23.44 -21.14 -32.82
CA TYR A 847 23.65 -22.13 -33.89
C TYR A 847 25.14 -22.27 -34.23
N VAL A 848 25.86 -21.18 -34.40
CA VAL A 848 27.30 -21.18 -34.67
C VAL A 848 28.09 -21.79 -33.52
N GLN A 849 27.79 -21.39 -32.25
CA GLN A 849 28.42 -21.97 -31.06
C GLN A 849 28.21 -23.49 -30.98
N ARG A 850 26.99 -23.95 -31.28
CA ARG A 850 26.69 -25.39 -31.34
C ARG A 850 27.49 -26.10 -32.41
N ILE A 851 27.59 -25.55 -33.62
CA ILE A 851 28.35 -26.15 -34.72
C ILE A 851 29.84 -26.21 -34.36
N VAL A 852 30.37 -25.16 -33.73
CA VAL A 852 31.78 -25.10 -33.36
C VAL A 852 32.09 -26.05 -32.22
N SER A 853 31.19 -26.25 -31.28
CA SER A 853 31.40 -27.14 -30.13
C SER A 853 31.12 -28.63 -30.43
N ASP A 854 30.26 -28.95 -31.39
CA ASP A 854 29.90 -30.31 -31.78
C ASP A 854 30.07 -30.54 -33.28
N PRO A 855 31.22 -31.04 -33.72
CA PRO A 855 31.49 -31.36 -35.12
C PRO A 855 30.52 -32.38 -35.73
N THR A 856 29.83 -33.15 -34.91
CA THR A 856 28.86 -34.16 -35.42
C THR A 856 27.58 -33.53 -35.96
N ALA A 857 27.28 -32.30 -35.59
CA ALA A 857 26.18 -31.49 -36.09
C ALA A 857 26.37 -31.00 -37.54
N LEU A 858 27.57 -31.20 -38.13
CA LEU A 858 27.98 -30.76 -39.46
C LEU A 858 27.18 -31.30 -40.67
N PRO A 859 26.56 -32.51 -40.65
CA PRO A 859 25.81 -33.01 -41.81
C PRO A 859 24.66 -32.11 -42.28
N LEU A 860 24.15 -31.28 -41.40
CA LEU A 860 22.99 -30.42 -41.67
C LEU A 860 23.39 -28.99 -42.11
N VAL A 861 24.66 -28.70 -42.26
CA VAL A 861 25.21 -27.35 -42.47
C VAL A 861 25.67 -27.17 -43.93
N ASP A 862 25.59 -25.93 -44.40
CA ASP A 862 26.14 -25.53 -45.71
C ASP A 862 27.57 -26.08 -45.94
N PRO A 863 27.91 -26.58 -47.11
CA PRO A 863 29.24 -27.13 -47.39
C PRO A 863 30.40 -26.20 -47.11
N VAL A 864 30.23 -24.90 -47.26
CA VAL A 864 31.25 -23.88 -46.95
C VAL A 864 31.48 -23.83 -45.43
N ILE A 865 30.42 -23.80 -44.66
CA ILE A 865 30.51 -23.80 -43.20
C ILE A 865 31.14 -25.13 -42.75
N ARG A 866 30.70 -26.25 -43.25
CA ARG A 866 31.27 -27.58 -42.93
C ARG A 866 32.76 -27.63 -43.23
N LYS A 867 33.17 -27.17 -44.36
CA LYS A 867 34.59 -27.16 -44.72
C LYS A 867 35.38 -26.29 -43.80
N THR A 868 34.84 -25.13 -43.52
CA THR A 868 35.47 -24.15 -42.61
C THR A 868 35.60 -24.70 -41.19
N VAL A 869 34.58 -25.32 -40.65
CA VAL A 869 34.58 -25.87 -39.28
C VAL A 869 35.42 -27.13 -39.21
N SER A 870 35.38 -28.02 -40.19
CA SER A 870 36.13 -29.30 -40.16
C SER A 870 37.61 -29.13 -40.41
N PHE A 871 38.06 -28.10 -41.12
CA PHE A 871 39.47 -27.87 -41.40
C PHE A 871 40.31 -27.57 -40.16
N CYS A 872 39.70 -27.19 -39.14
CA CYS A 872 40.38 -26.55 -38.07
C CYS A 872 40.13 -27.16 -36.74
N GLY A 873 39.21 -28.08 -36.60
CA GLY A 873 38.77 -28.22 -35.21
C GLY A 873 38.74 -26.82 -34.70
N LEU A 874 38.76 -26.40 -33.74
CA LEU A 874 38.58 -25.03 -33.35
C LEU A 874 39.70 -24.04 -33.74
N ALA A 875 40.70 -24.46 -34.33
CA ALA A 875 41.76 -23.56 -34.81
C ALA A 875 41.57 -23.09 -36.22
N LEU A 876 40.68 -23.20 -36.68
CA LEU A 876 39.83 -23.09 -37.44
C LEU A 876 39.94 -22.29 -38.56
N MET A 877 39.79 -21.46 -38.58
CA MET A 877 39.58 -20.46 -39.59
C MET A 877 40.71 -19.47 -39.63
N GLY A 878 41.87 -19.96 -39.29
CA GLY A 878 43.08 -19.18 -39.30
C GLY A 878 43.68 -18.90 -40.67
N THR A 879 42.93 -19.02 -41.76
CA THR A 879 43.44 -18.68 -43.06
C THR A 879 42.66 -17.51 -43.65
N VAL A 880 43.40 -16.55 -44.21
CA VAL A 880 42.81 -15.44 -44.97
C VAL A 880 41.90 -15.96 -46.09
N GLU A 881 42.24 -17.08 -46.66
CA GLU A 881 41.48 -17.74 -47.71
C GLU A 881 40.05 -18.18 -47.24
N GLU A 882 39.97 -18.74 -46.05
CA GLU A 882 38.68 -19.14 -45.46
C GLU A 882 37.82 -17.92 -45.06
N ALA A 883 38.43 -16.88 -44.54
CA ALA A 883 37.74 -15.62 -44.23
C ALA A 883 37.21 -14.95 -45.53
N LYS A 884 37.98 -14.98 -46.63
CA LYS A 884 37.52 -14.49 -47.91
C LYS A 884 36.32 -15.30 -48.44
N ARG A 885 36.37 -16.63 -48.36
CA ARG A 885 35.25 -17.52 -48.77
C ARG A 885 33.98 -17.24 -47.99
N LEU A 886 34.10 -17.07 -46.69
CA LEU A 886 32.96 -16.72 -45.85
C LEU A 886 32.38 -15.35 -46.20
N HIS A 887 33.25 -14.37 -46.47
CA HIS A 887 32.82 -13.03 -46.86
C HIS A 887 32.12 -13.03 -48.22
N GLU A 888 32.63 -13.79 -49.22
CA GLU A 888 32.00 -13.95 -50.51
C GLU A 888 30.64 -14.65 -50.38
N ARG A 889 30.56 -15.70 -49.55
CA ARG A 889 29.31 -16.41 -49.31
C ARG A 889 28.27 -15.58 -48.61
N TYR A 890 28.68 -14.75 -47.60
CA TYR A 890 27.82 -13.79 -46.95
C TYR A 890 27.08 -12.87 -47.91
N LYS A 891 27.75 -12.40 -48.97
CA LYS A 891 27.13 -11.54 -49.97
C LYS A 891 26.06 -12.20 -50.81
N THR A 892 26.09 -13.53 -50.91
CA THR A 892 25.18 -14.31 -51.77
C THR A 892 23.97 -14.84 -50.96
N VAL A 893 23.96 -14.75 -49.65
CA VAL A 893 22.87 -15.24 -48.81
C VAL A 893 21.76 -14.21 -48.71
N SER A 894 20.57 -14.55 -49.12
CA SER A 894 19.43 -13.66 -49.14
C SER A 894 18.62 -13.64 -47.83
N ASP A 895 18.59 -14.74 -47.08
CA ASP A 895 17.81 -14.86 -45.86
C ASP A 895 18.58 -14.24 -44.64
N VAL A 896 17.84 -13.64 -43.71
CA VAL A 896 18.41 -12.91 -42.58
C VAL A 896 19.15 -13.84 -41.61
N PHE A 897 18.62 -15.04 -41.37
CA PHE A 897 19.25 -16.01 -40.46
C PHE A 897 20.58 -16.51 -41.05
N GLY A 898 20.58 -16.96 -42.28
CA GLY A 898 21.77 -17.43 -42.96
C GLY A 898 22.86 -16.37 -43.04
N ARG A 899 22.47 -15.12 -43.34
CA ARG A 899 23.39 -14.01 -43.37
C ARG A 899 24.00 -13.78 -41.96
N CYS A 900 23.23 -13.83 -40.94
CA CYS A 900 23.68 -13.68 -39.57
C CYS A 900 24.63 -14.81 -39.13
N VAL A 901 24.37 -16.06 -39.54
CA VAL A 901 25.28 -17.21 -39.33
C VAL A 901 26.64 -16.95 -39.95
N TYR A 902 26.66 -16.47 -41.21
CA TYR A 902 27.95 -16.16 -41.88
C TYR A 902 28.69 -14.98 -41.24
N VAL A 903 27.99 -13.97 -40.71
CA VAL A 903 28.60 -12.88 -39.98
C VAL A 903 29.31 -13.40 -38.71
N HIS A 904 28.69 -14.26 -37.92
CA HIS A 904 29.28 -14.85 -36.73
C HIS A 904 30.52 -15.71 -37.08
N LEU A 905 30.43 -16.52 -38.14
CA LEU A 905 31.58 -17.31 -38.60
C LEU A 905 32.74 -16.42 -39.09
N LEU A 906 32.41 -15.35 -39.82
CA LEU A 906 33.39 -14.39 -40.30
C LEU A 906 34.08 -13.66 -39.16
N HIS A 907 33.32 -13.26 -38.12
CA HIS A 907 33.87 -12.68 -36.90
C HIS A 907 34.87 -13.63 -36.22
N LEU A 908 34.48 -14.91 -36.05
CA LEU A 908 35.36 -15.92 -35.46
C LEU A 908 36.64 -16.10 -36.29
N ALA A 909 36.56 -16.11 -37.59
CA ALA A 909 37.73 -16.22 -38.50
C ALA A 909 38.67 -15.01 -38.35
N ASN A 910 38.10 -13.83 -38.32
CA ASN A 910 38.84 -12.58 -38.14
C ASN A 910 39.51 -12.48 -36.73
N HIS A 911 38.81 -12.91 -35.73
CA HIS A 911 39.36 -12.98 -34.36
C HIS A 911 40.53 -13.96 -34.29
N GLN A 912 40.38 -15.15 -34.87
CA GLN A 912 41.45 -16.14 -34.88
C GLN A 912 42.71 -15.66 -35.64
N MET A 913 42.53 -14.95 -36.75
CA MET A 913 43.63 -14.35 -37.47
C MET A 913 44.38 -13.30 -36.63
N LYS A 914 43.67 -12.45 -35.89
CA LYS A 914 44.28 -11.47 -34.95
C LYS A 914 45.07 -12.17 -33.85
N GLU A 915 44.51 -13.26 -33.28
CA GLU A 915 45.19 -14.03 -32.21
C GLU A 915 46.44 -14.76 -32.77
N CYS A 916 46.37 -15.31 -33.96
CA CYS A 916 47.57 -15.90 -34.60
C CYS A 916 48.66 -14.90 -34.80
N LYS A 917 48.32 -13.68 -35.25
CA LYS A 917 49.27 -12.57 -35.40
C LYS A 917 49.90 -12.15 -34.05
N LYS A 918 49.10 -11.96 -33.03
CA LYS A 918 49.53 -11.53 -31.72
C LYS A 918 50.47 -12.50 -30.99
N HIS A 919 50.27 -13.79 -31.17
CA HIS A 919 50.98 -14.85 -30.43
C HIS A 919 52.02 -15.59 -31.27
N ASN A 920 52.37 -15.08 -32.47
CA ASN A 920 53.38 -15.71 -33.35
C ASN A 920 53.17 -17.22 -33.55
N LYS A 921 51.92 -17.69 -33.51
CA LYS A 921 51.56 -19.07 -33.75
C LYS A 921 51.64 -19.35 -35.25
N THR A 922 52.08 -20.55 -35.65
CA THR A 922 52.13 -21.01 -37.03
C THR A 922 50.73 -20.91 -37.68
N CYS A 923 50.49 -19.75 -38.23
CA CYS A 923 49.39 -19.55 -39.16
C CYS A 923 49.91 -19.74 -40.55
N HIS A 924 49.12 -20.37 -41.41
CA HIS A 924 49.48 -20.53 -42.82
C HIS A 924 49.37 -19.23 -43.63
N CYS A 925 49.19 -18.09 -42.96
CA CYS A 925 49.10 -16.76 -43.55
C CYS A 925 50.28 -15.92 -43.16
N SER A 926 50.83 -15.12 -44.07
CA SER A 926 51.80 -14.09 -43.69
C SER A 926 51.11 -12.93 -42.91
N ASP A 927 51.83 -12.30 -42.01
CA ASP A 927 51.31 -11.12 -41.26
C ASP A 927 50.83 -10.04 -42.24
N GLY A 928 51.51 -9.83 -43.36
CA GLY A 928 51.13 -8.87 -44.39
C GLY A 928 49.80 -9.19 -45.06
N ASP A 929 49.49 -10.48 -45.21
CA ASP A 929 48.19 -10.93 -45.79
C ASP A 929 47.03 -10.73 -44.80
N ILE A 930 47.28 -10.98 -43.52
CA ILE A 930 46.29 -10.77 -42.48
C ILE A 930 45.96 -9.27 -42.35
N ASP A 931 46.98 -8.42 -42.28
CA ASP A 931 46.81 -6.95 -42.19
C ASP A 931 46.08 -6.40 -43.41
N ARG A 932 46.48 -6.85 -44.62
CA ARG A 932 45.84 -6.40 -45.85
C ARG A 932 44.38 -6.84 -45.95
N TYR A 933 44.05 -8.06 -45.52
CA TYR A 933 42.68 -8.53 -45.47
C TYR A 933 41.85 -7.77 -44.45
N MET A 934 42.34 -7.63 -43.26
CA MET A 934 41.65 -6.89 -42.18
C MET A 934 41.37 -5.44 -42.58
N LYS A 935 42.35 -4.75 -43.18
CA LYS A 935 42.16 -3.40 -43.69
C LYS A 935 41.11 -3.34 -44.80
N GLN A 936 41.19 -4.24 -45.78
CA GLN A 936 40.19 -4.31 -46.83
C GLN A 936 38.76 -4.67 -46.29
N PHE A 937 38.71 -5.50 -45.28
CA PHE A 937 37.45 -5.85 -44.64
C PHE A 937 36.84 -4.63 -43.95
N HIS A 938 37.59 -3.90 -43.15
CA HIS A 938 37.13 -2.65 -42.49
C HIS A 938 36.70 -1.60 -43.53
N GLU A 939 37.45 -1.43 -44.60
CA GLU A 939 37.11 -0.50 -45.67
C GLU A 939 35.84 -0.93 -46.44
N LYS A 940 35.62 -2.24 -46.67
CA LYS A 940 34.49 -2.80 -47.43
C LYS A 940 33.29 -3.16 -46.55
N GLY A 941 33.47 -3.40 -45.29
CA GLY A 941 32.39 -3.64 -44.33
C GLY A 941 31.48 -2.42 -44.16
N MET A 942 31.94 -1.25 -44.57
CA MET A 942 31.18 -0.01 -44.67
C MET A 942 30.35 0.12 -45.97
N ILE A 943 30.25 -0.91 -46.81
CA ILE A 943 29.42 -0.84 -48.01
C ILE A 943 27.96 -0.78 -47.59
N LYS A 944 27.40 0.41 -47.73
CA LYS A 944 25.95 0.67 -47.66
C LYS A 944 25.25 -0.32 -48.60
N ASN A 945 24.23 -1.00 -48.09
CA ASN A 945 23.29 -1.65 -48.99
C ASN A 945 22.70 -0.58 -49.91
N ASP A 946 22.96 -0.68 -51.18
CA ASP A 946 22.34 0.18 -52.18
C ASP A 946 20.84 -0.14 -52.18
N PRO A 947 19.94 0.84 -52.05
CA PRO A 947 18.50 0.57 -51.99
C PRO A 947 17.88 0.25 -53.35
N GLY A 948 18.66 -0.22 -54.36
CA GLY A 948 18.30 -0.26 -55.77
C GLY A 948 18.05 -1.64 -56.39
N GLU A 949 17.97 -2.74 -55.64
CA GLU A 949 17.55 -4.02 -56.25
C GLU A 949 16.36 -4.67 -55.59
N ASN A 950 15.18 -4.05 -55.79
CA ASN A 950 13.90 -4.76 -55.64
C ASN A 950 13.61 -5.58 -56.91
N GLY A 951 14.20 -6.76 -56.98
CA GLY A 951 13.85 -7.80 -57.96
C GLY A 951 12.75 -8.70 -57.37
N THR A 952 11.53 -8.46 -57.82
CA THR A 952 10.41 -9.36 -57.66
C THR A 952 10.72 -10.73 -58.21
N THR A 953 10.72 -11.78 -57.40
CA THR A 953 10.34 -13.12 -57.83
C THR A 953 9.75 -13.92 -56.67
N GLY A 954 8.68 -14.60 -57.03
CA GLY A 954 7.66 -15.24 -56.26
C GLY A 954 8.10 -16.37 -55.32
N GLY A 955 7.17 -16.70 -54.52
CA GLY A 955 7.21 -17.58 -53.40
C GLY A 955 7.68 -19.00 -53.62
N SER A 956 8.15 -19.58 -52.60
CA SER A 956 7.86 -20.96 -52.22
C SER A 956 8.06 -21.08 -50.68
N ASP A 957 6.98 -21.45 -50.04
CA ASP A 957 6.94 -21.86 -48.64
C ASP A 957 7.94 -23.00 -48.40
N GLY A 958 8.95 -22.73 -47.64
CA GLY A 958 9.86 -23.70 -47.08
C GLY A 958 10.11 -23.41 -45.62
N ARG A 959 9.16 -23.75 -44.73
CA ARG A 959 9.42 -23.79 -43.30
C ARG A 959 10.47 -24.87 -43.02
N PRO A 960 11.61 -24.56 -42.41
CA PRO A 960 12.46 -25.62 -41.88
C PRO A 960 11.78 -26.21 -40.66
N GLY A 961 11.60 -27.51 -40.65
CA GLY A 961 11.06 -28.28 -39.55
C GLY A 961 11.87 -28.07 -38.27
N LYS A 962 11.19 -28.04 -37.19
CA LYS A 962 11.80 -28.05 -35.85
C LYS A 962 12.68 -29.31 -35.74
N PRO A 963 13.94 -29.18 -35.31
CA PRO A 963 14.65 -30.34 -34.78
C PRO A 963 14.08 -30.65 -33.40
N GLY A 964 13.76 -31.92 -33.18
CA GLY A 964 13.28 -32.48 -31.92
C GLY A 964 14.31 -32.41 -30.79
#